data_c473a7d0d3894d2afadb39d6d95234e7
#
_entry.id   c473a7d0d3894d2afadb39d6d95234e7
#
_cell.length_a   1.000
_cell.length_b   1.000
_cell.length_c   1.000
_cell.angle_alpha   90.00
_cell.angle_beta   90.00
_cell.angle_gamma   90.00
#
_symmetry.space_group_name_H-M   'P 1'
#
loop_
_entity.id
_entity.type
_entity.pdbx_description
1 polymer ?
#
loop_
_entity_poly.entity_id
_entity_poly.type
_entity_poly.pdbx_seq_one_letter_code
_entity_poly.pdbx_strand_id
1 'polypeptide(L)'
;MKKYLISLLALLAFLQVNAQNDGSLLWLGNHSGSNCQVTTQDSGNPTIQIAKKELEQNWKGGNITFNINESLGLGEGYQLTNSTVTASSPIGILYGAYELLRLQNSGEEIASLIEKPAVKLRILNHWDNLDGSIERGYAGKSIWKWDDIKLDKNGKAKSISSALHDRLITYARANASLGINGSVLNNVNASPKMMTAEYINKVKVIANIFRPYGIRVYLSINFASPMALGYTKTADPLNKKVQQWWQKKAKEIYAAIPDFGGFLVKANSEGQPGPGDYHRTHAEGANMLADALKPFGGIVMWRSFVYGANHKGEDRVKQAVSEFKNLDGKFRDNVILQSKNGPLDFQPREPYAPIFDNIHQTPQIAELQITQEYLGQSKHLTYLAPMWKEFFGFVSPSRLKGIAGVANIGDDANWCGHPFSQANWYAFGRLAWNPSISSEQIAHEWLVQTYGCEDENFTKPVEMMMMTSREACVNYMMPLGLHHIFKFDHHYGPEPDGFIASYPLEWCPVYYHKADANGIGFDRSSKGTDAVGQYPEPYRSLYDNIETCPEEYLLWFHHVPWSHKLQSGSTLWQELCMRYNMGVAMVETYRDFWHTSTKKYMKGHEAEWQMTDSLLNIQLDNAKEWREVCLKYFQSFSKMPIE
;
A
#
# COMPACT_ATOMS: atom_id res chain seq x y z
N MET A 1 -31.14 51.29 -9.85
CA MET A 1 -31.16 50.04 -9.04
C MET A 1 -31.45 48.78 -9.85
N LYS A 2 -32.45 48.67 -10.72
CA LYS A 2 -32.71 47.46 -11.52
C LYS A 2 -31.56 47.04 -12.47
N LYS A 3 -30.79 47.96 -13.05
CA LYS A 3 -29.63 47.61 -13.93
C LYS A 3 -28.44 47.00 -13.17
N TYR A 4 -28.22 47.42 -11.92
CA TYR A 4 -27.14 46.85 -11.08
C TYR A 4 -27.50 45.48 -10.48
N LEU A 5 -28.79 45.22 -10.29
CA LEU A 5 -29.26 43.91 -9.81
C LEU A 5 -29.13 42.82 -10.89
N ILE A 6 -29.37 43.18 -12.16
CA ILE A 6 -29.20 42.26 -13.30
C ILE A 6 -27.72 41.98 -13.56
N SER A 7 -26.83 42.96 -13.41
CA SER A 7 -25.38 42.78 -13.51
C SER A 7 -24.81 41.93 -12.36
N LEU A 8 -25.37 42.04 -11.14
CA LEU A 8 -24.95 41.24 -10.00
C LEU A 8 -25.43 39.79 -10.11
N LEU A 9 -26.65 39.56 -10.63
CA LEU A 9 -27.17 38.23 -10.93
C LEU A 9 -26.46 37.56 -12.11
N ALA A 10 -26.06 38.34 -13.14
CA ALA A 10 -25.22 37.83 -14.22
C ALA A 10 -23.79 37.55 -13.76
N LEU A 11 -23.21 38.31 -12.82
CA LEU A 11 -21.91 38.05 -12.24
C LEU A 11 -21.94 36.84 -11.30
N LEU A 12 -23.04 36.60 -10.57
CA LEU A 12 -23.25 35.39 -9.74
C LEU A 12 -23.55 34.14 -10.58
N ALA A 13 -24.12 34.29 -11.78
CA ALA A 13 -24.29 33.21 -12.75
C ALA A 13 -22.99 32.86 -13.50
N PHE A 14 -22.02 33.78 -13.60
CA PHE A 14 -20.69 33.52 -14.15
C PHE A 14 -19.68 33.00 -13.11
N LEU A 15 -20.03 32.97 -11.82
CA LEU A 15 -19.23 32.36 -10.74
C LEU A 15 -19.60 30.91 -10.45
N GLN A 16 -20.43 30.25 -11.23
CA GLN A 16 -20.27 28.83 -11.47
C GLN A 16 -19.07 28.63 -12.42
N VAL A 17 -17.89 29.03 -11.98
CA VAL A 17 -16.67 28.39 -12.42
C VAL A 17 -16.90 26.89 -12.16
N ASN A 18 -17.05 26.13 -13.24
CA ASN A 18 -16.91 24.67 -13.13
C ASN A 18 -15.61 24.44 -12.36
N ALA A 19 -15.70 24.10 -11.08
CA ALA A 19 -14.53 23.74 -10.31
C ALA A 19 -13.93 22.54 -11.03
N GLN A 20 -12.83 22.79 -11.74
CA GLN A 20 -12.10 21.76 -12.44
C GLN A 20 -11.73 20.71 -11.42
N ASN A 21 -12.08 19.45 -11.66
CA ASN A 21 -11.67 18.38 -10.77
C ASN A 21 -10.15 18.21 -10.89
N ASP A 22 -9.46 18.32 -9.77
CA ASP A 22 -8.01 18.20 -9.64
C ASP A 22 -7.59 16.87 -8.96
N GLY A 23 -8.52 15.90 -8.89
CA GLY A 23 -8.34 14.63 -8.22
C GLY A 23 -8.57 14.68 -6.70
N SER A 24 -8.88 15.85 -6.13
CA SER A 24 -9.08 15.99 -4.67
C SER A 24 -10.30 15.25 -4.14
N LEU A 25 -11.29 14.97 -4.99
CA LEU A 25 -12.50 14.25 -4.64
C LEU A 25 -12.31 12.72 -4.65
N LEU A 26 -11.20 12.24 -5.22
CA LEU A 26 -10.94 10.80 -5.38
C LEU A 26 -12.05 10.15 -6.24
N TRP A 27 -12.33 8.86 -6.00
CA TRP A 27 -13.47 8.12 -6.59
C TRP A 27 -14.81 8.41 -5.91
N LEU A 28 -14.82 9.28 -4.89
CA LEU A 28 -16.05 9.62 -4.15
C LEU A 28 -16.98 10.56 -4.92
N GLY A 29 -16.44 11.28 -5.89
CA GLY A 29 -17.17 12.13 -6.82
C GLY A 29 -17.95 13.29 -6.17
N ASN A 30 -18.53 14.14 -7.02
CA ASN A 30 -19.49 15.17 -6.64
C ASN A 30 -20.85 14.76 -7.24
N HIS A 31 -21.49 13.77 -6.64
CA HIS A 31 -22.78 13.26 -7.10
C HIS A 31 -23.90 14.02 -6.39
N SER A 32 -24.12 15.27 -6.78
CA SER A 32 -25.20 16.09 -6.24
C SER A 32 -26.56 15.69 -6.81
N GLY A 33 -27.55 15.54 -5.95
CA GLY A 33 -28.95 15.38 -6.30
C GLY A 33 -29.51 14.00 -6.00
N SER A 34 -29.85 13.77 -4.75
CA SER A 34 -30.63 12.60 -4.29
C SER A 34 -32.02 13.03 -3.83
N ASN A 35 -33.03 12.22 -4.14
CA ASN A 35 -34.36 12.27 -3.54
C ASN A 35 -34.58 11.16 -2.52
N CYS A 36 -33.53 10.44 -2.16
CA CYS A 36 -33.58 9.33 -1.23
C CYS A 36 -33.88 9.80 0.19
N GLN A 37 -34.81 9.12 0.85
CA GLN A 37 -35.02 9.22 2.28
C GLN A 37 -34.55 7.91 2.95
N VAL A 38 -33.71 8.04 3.96
CA VAL A 38 -33.22 6.88 4.70
C VAL A 38 -33.97 6.73 6.01
N THR A 39 -34.62 5.57 6.20
CA THR A 39 -35.30 5.19 7.44
C THR A 39 -34.38 4.30 8.27
N THR A 40 -34.26 4.60 9.58
CA THR A 40 -33.46 3.81 10.53
C THR A 40 -34.05 3.88 11.94
N GLN A 41 -33.89 2.80 12.70
CA GLN A 41 -34.25 2.79 14.14
C GLN A 41 -33.15 3.36 15.03
N ASP A 42 -31.88 3.35 14.61
CA ASP A 42 -30.72 3.86 15.37
C ASP A 42 -30.25 5.21 14.82
N SER A 43 -31.11 6.21 14.94
CA SER A 43 -30.83 7.57 14.44
C SER A 43 -29.80 8.35 15.29
N GLY A 44 -29.44 7.87 16.47
CA GLY A 44 -28.46 8.52 17.37
C GLY A 44 -27.02 8.09 17.12
N ASN A 45 -26.78 7.01 16.38
CA ASN A 45 -25.44 6.47 16.16
C ASN A 45 -24.66 7.29 15.10
N PRO A 46 -23.45 7.81 15.41
CA PRO A 46 -22.69 8.63 14.48
C PRO A 46 -22.37 7.93 13.14
N THR A 47 -22.08 6.63 13.14
CA THR A 47 -21.79 5.85 11.94
C THR A 47 -23.03 5.73 11.05
N ILE A 48 -24.18 5.49 11.66
CA ILE A 48 -25.47 5.43 10.95
C ILE A 48 -25.82 6.80 10.35
N GLN A 49 -25.56 7.91 11.08
CA GLN A 49 -25.76 9.26 10.56
C GLN A 49 -24.89 9.55 9.34
N ILE A 50 -23.64 9.07 9.32
CA ILE A 50 -22.75 9.20 8.16
C ILE A 50 -23.33 8.41 6.99
N ALA A 51 -23.68 7.13 7.18
CA ALA A 51 -24.26 6.29 6.14
C ALA A 51 -25.54 6.91 5.55
N LYS A 52 -26.41 7.42 6.43
CA LYS A 52 -27.64 8.12 6.03
C LYS A 52 -27.32 9.35 5.17
N LYS A 53 -26.41 10.19 5.63
CA LYS A 53 -25.99 11.40 4.91
C LYS A 53 -25.42 11.07 3.54
N GLU A 54 -24.56 10.06 3.42
CA GLU A 54 -23.95 9.65 2.14
C GLU A 54 -25.05 9.25 1.13
N LEU A 55 -26.03 8.44 1.54
CA LEU A 55 -27.11 8.04 0.63
C LEU A 55 -28.09 9.19 0.32
N GLU A 56 -28.50 9.98 1.32
CA GLU A 56 -29.40 11.11 1.11
C GLU A 56 -28.81 12.21 0.23
N GLN A 57 -27.48 12.27 0.10
CA GLN A 57 -26.80 13.23 -0.78
C GLN A 57 -26.49 12.67 -2.17
N ASN A 58 -26.23 11.38 -2.30
CA ASN A 58 -25.59 10.83 -3.50
C ASN A 58 -26.36 9.68 -4.16
N TRP A 59 -27.30 9.02 -3.45
CA TRP A 59 -28.05 7.91 -4.00
C TRP A 59 -29.21 8.38 -4.89
N LYS A 60 -29.26 7.92 -6.14
CA LYS A 60 -30.27 8.31 -7.14
C LYS A 60 -31.43 7.30 -7.21
N GLY A 61 -31.36 6.19 -6.49
CA GLY A 61 -32.42 5.21 -6.40
C GLY A 61 -33.57 5.61 -5.46
N GLY A 62 -34.42 4.68 -5.11
CA GLY A 62 -35.54 4.89 -4.18
C GLY A 62 -35.11 5.04 -2.72
N ASN A 63 -36.10 5.11 -1.83
CA ASN A 63 -35.87 5.17 -0.39
C ASN A 63 -35.19 3.90 0.13
N ILE A 64 -34.35 4.05 1.14
CA ILE A 64 -33.56 2.97 1.75
C ILE A 64 -33.94 2.80 3.22
N THR A 65 -34.02 1.54 3.67
CA THR A 65 -34.19 1.21 5.09
C THR A 65 -32.89 0.56 5.63
N PHE A 66 -32.38 1.07 6.74
CA PHE A 66 -31.28 0.45 7.45
C PHE A 66 -31.81 -0.47 8.55
N ASN A 67 -31.33 -1.73 8.55
CA ASN A 67 -31.69 -2.74 9.53
C ASN A 67 -30.42 -3.26 10.22
N ILE A 68 -30.37 -3.19 11.56
CA ILE A 68 -29.32 -3.85 12.33
C ILE A 68 -29.90 -5.16 12.87
N ASN A 69 -29.21 -6.26 12.54
CA ASN A 69 -29.55 -7.60 12.98
C ASN A 69 -28.28 -8.39 13.34
N GLU A 70 -27.93 -8.36 14.60
CA GLU A 70 -26.72 -9.01 15.13
C GLU A 70 -26.70 -10.53 14.88
N SER A 71 -27.88 -11.18 14.76
CA SER A 71 -28.01 -12.63 14.54
C SER A 71 -27.52 -13.09 13.16
N LEU A 72 -27.30 -12.18 12.19
CA LEU A 72 -26.73 -12.51 10.89
C LEU A 72 -25.28 -12.98 10.98
N GLY A 73 -24.54 -12.59 12.02
CA GLY A 73 -23.14 -13.02 12.21
C GLY A 73 -22.17 -12.57 11.12
N LEU A 74 -22.49 -11.46 10.41
CA LEU A 74 -21.69 -10.95 9.30
C LEU A 74 -20.47 -10.13 9.75
N GLY A 75 -20.34 -9.83 11.06
CA GLY A 75 -19.28 -8.96 11.58
C GLY A 75 -19.37 -7.54 11.01
N GLU A 76 -18.40 -7.15 10.20
CA GLU A 76 -18.40 -5.85 9.48
C GLU A 76 -19.10 -5.94 8.10
N GLY A 77 -19.60 -7.12 7.71
CA GLY A 77 -20.30 -7.34 6.45
C GLY A 77 -21.73 -6.83 6.44
N TYR A 78 -22.36 -6.93 5.29
CA TYR A 78 -23.70 -6.42 5.01
C TYR A 78 -24.47 -7.33 4.03
N GLN A 79 -25.78 -7.15 4.02
CA GLN A 79 -26.71 -7.67 3.02
C GLN A 79 -27.42 -6.50 2.37
N LEU A 80 -27.47 -6.48 1.04
CA LEU A 80 -28.13 -5.45 0.24
C LEU A 80 -29.34 -6.00 -0.51
N THR A 81 -30.32 -5.13 -0.69
CA THR A 81 -31.38 -5.21 -1.70
C THR A 81 -31.55 -3.82 -2.31
N ASN A 82 -32.44 -3.68 -3.30
CA ASN A 82 -32.76 -2.37 -3.90
C ASN A 82 -33.31 -1.33 -2.91
N SER A 83 -33.76 -1.75 -1.73
CA SER A 83 -34.42 -0.86 -0.76
C SER A 83 -33.94 -1.03 0.67
N THR A 84 -32.99 -1.93 0.91
CA THR A 84 -32.50 -2.19 2.27
C THR A 84 -30.99 -2.38 2.34
N VAL A 85 -30.41 -1.88 3.42
CA VAL A 85 -29.08 -2.28 3.89
C VAL A 85 -29.26 -2.93 5.24
N THR A 86 -28.91 -4.20 5.36
CA THR A 86 -29.01 -4.98 6.60
C THR A 86 -27.61 -5.43 7.02
N ALA A 87 -27.22 -5.22 8.28
CA ALA A 87 -25.90 -5.61 8.79
C ALA A 87 -25.96 -6.04 10.26
N SER A 88 -24.89 -6.70 10.72
CA SER A 88 -24.75 -7.09 12.13
C SER A 88 -24.31 -5.94 13.04
N SER A 89 -23.84 -4.83 12.46
CA SER A 89 -23.27 -3.70 13.20
C SER A 89 -23.44 -2.38 12.43
N PRO A 90 -23.36 -1.23 13.11
CA PRO A 90 -23.42 0.08 12.45
C PRO A 90 -22.38 0.26 11.33
N ILE A 91 -21.18 -0.29 11.50
CA ILE A 91 -20.12 -0.16 10.47
C ILE A 91 -20.47 -0.96 9.21
N GLY A 92 -21.11 -2.12 9.34
CA GLY A 92 -21.61 -2.88 8.18
C GLY A 92 -22.70 -2.11 7.41
N ILE A 93 -23.54 -1.31 8.08
CA ILE A 93 -24.48 -0.39 7.41
C ILE A 93 -23.73 0.66 6.59
N LEU A 94 -22.66 1.25 7.15
CA LEU A 94 -21.87 2.25 6.42
C LEU A 94 -21.19 1.64 5.18
N TYR A 95 -20.60 0.46 5.32
CA TYR A 95 -19.96 -0.23 4.20
C TYR A 95 -21.00 -0.62 3.12
N GLY A 96 -22.18 -1.10 3.53
CA GLY A 96 -23.27 -1.38 2.61
C GLY A 96 -23.82 -0.14 1.90
N ALA A 97 -23.87 1.01 2.58
CA ALA A 97 -24.24 2.28 1.97
C ALA A 97 -23.24 2.71 0.89
N TYR A 98 -21.93 2.60 1.15
CA TYR A 98 -20.91 2.87 0.15
C TYR A 98 -20.93 1.86 -1.00
N GLU A 99 -21.25 0.60 -0.74
CA GLU A 99 -21.40 -0.40 -1.81
C GLU A 99 -22.57 -0.08 -2.74
N LEU A 100 -23.72 0.39 -2.22
CA LEU A 100 -24.81 0.88 -3.06
C LEU A 100 -24.35 2.04 -3.97
N LEU A 101 -23.59 2.99 -3.42
CA LEU A 101 -23.04 4.10 -4.20
C LEU A 101 -22.02 3.62 -5.23
N ARG A 102 -21.17 2.64 -4.91
CA ARG A 102 -20.23 2.04 -5.85
C ARG A 102 -20.97 1.39 -7.02
N LEU A 103 -21.94 0.52 -6.74
CA LEU A 103 -22.74 -0.15 -7.77
C LEU A 103 -23.43 0.86 -8.69
N GLN A 104 -24.07 1.88 -8.09
CA GLN A 104 -24.69 2.96 -8.86
C GLN A 104 -23.69 3.68 -9.77
N ASN A 105 -22.53 4.03 -9.24
CA ASN A 105 -21.56 4.88 -9.92
C ASN A 105 -20.70 4.12 -10.95
N SER A 106 -20.61 2.79 -10.82
CA SER A 106 -19.97 1.91 -11.81
C SER A 106 -20.96 1.31 -12.82
N GLY A 107 -22.24 1.71 -12.78
CA GLY A 107 -23.26 1.21 -13.70
C GLY A 107 -23.63 -0.26 -13.49
N GLU A 108 -23.29 -0.84 -12.34
CA GLU A 108 -23.56 -2.24 -12.04
C GLU A 108 -25.01 -2.44 -11.55
N GLU A 109 -25.60 -3.59 -11.91
CA GLU A 109 -26.94 -3.96 -11.44
C GLU A 109 -26.94 -4.21 -9.92
N ILE A 110 -27.92 -3.63 -9.23
CA ILE A 110 -28.10 -3.82 -7.80
C ILE A 110 -28.93 -5.07 -7.57
N ALA A 111 -28.27 -6.20 -7.56
CA ALA A 111 -28.86 -7.46 -7.16
C ALA A 111 -28.87 -7.61 -5.62
N SER A 112 -29.70 -8.53 -5.11
CA SER A 112 -29.56 -8.95 -3.71
C SER A 112 -28.20 -9.62 -3.51
N LEU A 113 -27.37 -9.09 -2.60
CA LEU A 113 -26.04 -9.63 -2.32
C LEU A 113 -25.74 -9.63 -0.82
N ILE A 114 -24.87 -10.54 -0.42
CA ILE A 114 -24.31 -10.62 0.93
C ILE A 114 -22.79 -10.56 0.80
N GLU A 115 -22.18 -9.58 1.46
CA GLU A 115 -20.74 -9.38 1.45
C GLU A 115 -20.16 -9.32 2.87
N LYS A 116 -18.97 -9.86 3.02
CA LYS A 116 -18.16 -9.75 4.24
C LYS A 116 -16.68 -9.71 3.90
N PRO A 117 -15.87 -9.00 4.67
CA PRO A 117 -14.44 -8.90 4.37
C PRO A 117 -13.74 -10.26 4.53
N ALA A 118 -12.85 -10.57 3.58
CA ALA A 118 -12.05 -11.79 3.59
C ALA A 118 -11.07 -11.84 4.76
N VAL A 119 -10.54 -10.69 5.19
CA VAL A 119 -9.60 -10.58 6.29
C VAL A 119 -10.07 -9.55 7.32
N LYS A 120 -9.70 -9.81 8.59
CA LYS A 120 -10.15 -8.97 9.71
C LYS A 120 -9.47 -7.59 9.75
N LEU A 121 -8.19 -7.52 9.41
CA LEU A 121 -7.39 -6.30 9.47
C LEU A 121 -7.05 -5.84 8.06
N ARG A 122 -7.44 -4.61 7.71
CA ARG A 122 -7.22 -3.96 6.42
C ARG A 122 -6.66 -2.58 6.72
N ILE A 123 -5.32 -2.48 6.74
CA ILE A 123 -4.60 -1.41 7.42
C ILE A 123 -3.72 -0.65 6.44
N LEU A 124 -3.77 0.69 6.46
CA LEU A 124 -2.78 1.52 5.81
C LEU A 124 -1.64 1.83 6.78
N ASN A 125 -0.41 1.66 6.30
CA ASN A 125 0.80 2.01 7.03
C ASN A 125 1.40 3.28 6.42
N HIS A 126 1.29 4.41 7.11
CA HIS A 126 1.94 5.65 6.70
C HIS A 126 3.39 5.68 7.16
N TRP A 127 4.29 6.06 6.26
CA TRP A 127 5.70 6.28 6.62
C TRP A 127 5.99 7.77 6.82
N ASP A 128 5.08 8.41 7.51
CA ASP A 128 5.06 9.85 7.79
C ASP A 128 5.90 10.18 9.02
N ASN A 129 6.77 11.17 8.89
CA ASN A 129 7.60 11.67 9.99
C ASN A 129 6.92 12.83 10.72
N LEU A 130 7.36 13.11 11.95
CA LEU A 130 6.78 14.17 12.78
C LEU A 130 7.06 15.58 12.26
N ASP A 131 8.08 15.74 11.41
CA ASP A 131 8.41 17.00 10.74
C ASP A 131 7.60 17.26 9.46
N GLY A 132 6.67 16.35 9.12
CA GLY A 132 5.81 16.43 7.95
C GLY A 132 6.42 15.87 6.67
N SER A 133 7.65 15.35 6.70
CA SER A 133 8.20 14.56 5.59
C SER A 133 7.58 13.16 5.56
N ILE A 134 7.63 12.52 4.40
CA ILE A 134 7.20 11.11 4.23
C ILE A 134 8.40 10.34 3.68
N GLU A 135 8.81 9.29 4.37
CA GLU A 135 9.83 8.38 3.84
C GLU A 135 9.23 7.56 2.69
N ARG A 136 9.89 7.57 1.54
CA ARG A 136 9.36 6.94 0.32
C ARG A 136 7.96 7.44 -0.07
N GLY A 137 7.64 8.71 0.25
CA GLY A 137 6.40 9.37 -0.15
C GLY A 137 6.58 10.19 -1.42
N TYR A 138 5.67 10.03 -2.37
CA TYR A 138 5.75 10.65 -3.69
C TYR A 138 4.52 11.50 -4.03
N ALA A 139 3.80 11.95 -2.99
CA ALA A 139 2.55 12.69 -3.10
C ALA A 139 2.55 13.96 -2.22
N GLY A 140 3.67 14.66 -2.18
CA GLY A 140 3.84 15.85 -1.35
C GLY A 140 4.26 15.51 0.08
N LYS A 141 3.78 16.29 1.05
CA LYS A 141 4.08 16.13 2.48
C LYS A 141 2.97 15.37 3.20
N SER A 142 3.26 14.97 4.44
CA SER A 142 2.31 14.31 5.33
C SER A 142 0.97 15.05 5.42
N ILE A 143 -0.12 14.30 5.38
CA ILE A 143 -1.45 14.84 5.68
C ILE A 143 -1.66 15.09 7.18
N TRP A 144 -0.81 14.50 8.03
CA TRP A 144 -0.84 14.71 9.48
C TRP A 144 -0.17 16.05 9.83
N LYS A 145 -0.92 17.15 9.74
CA LYS A 145 -0.43 18.49 10.09
C LYS A 145 -0.48 18.66 11.61
N TRP A 146 0.51 18.04 12.29
CA TRP A 146 0.55 18.00 13.76
C TRP A 146 0.45 19.38 14.42
N ASP A 147 0.99 20.43 13.77
CA ASP A 147 0.95 21.80 14.28
C ASP A 147 -0.42 22.48 14.11
N ASP A 148 -1.30 21.93 13.29
CA ASP A 148 -2.68 22.41 13.14
C ASP A 148 -3.62 21.87 14.24
N ILE A 149 -3.13 20.91 15.02
CA ILE A 149 -3.83 20.40 16.20
C ILE A 149 -3.28 21.12 17.44
N LYS A 150 -4.03 22.07 17.96
CA LYS A 150 -3.65 22.85 19.13
C LYS A 150 -4.15 22.22 20.42
N LEU A 151 -3.27 22.15 21.41
CA LEU A 151 -3.59 21.68 22.75
C LEU A 151 -3.62 22.87 23.73
N ASP A 152 -4.43 22.77 24.78
CA ASP A 152 -4.40 23.70 25.90
C ASP A 152 -3.24 23.38 26.87
N LYS A 153 -3.10 24.18 27.94
CA LYS A 153 -2.06 24.00 28.97
C LYS A 153 -2.12 22.66 29.72
N ASN A 154 -3.26 21.98 29.65
CA ASN A 154 -3.47 20.66 30.26
C ASN A 154 -3.33 19.51 29.26
N GLY A 155 -2.90 19.81 28.01
CA GLY A 155 -2.77 18.83 26.93
C GLY A 155 -4.10 18.41 26.31
N LYS A 156 -5.23 19.05 26.62
CA LYS A 156 -6.51 18.77 26.00
C LYS A 156 -6.62 19.48 24.65
N ALA A 157 -7.21 18.82 23.67
CA ALA A 157 -7.46 19.41 22.35
C ALA A 157 -8.27 20.72 22.48
N LYS A 158 -7.73 21.82 21.95
CA LYS A 158 -8.34 23.15 21.92
C LYS A 158 -9.00 23.42 20.56
N SER A 159 -8.29 23.13 19.49
CA SER A 159 -8.78 23.34 18.12
C SER A 159 -8.01 22.50 17.12
N ILE A 160 -8.64 22.27 15.97
CA ILE A 160 -8.03 21.75 14.75
C ILE A 160 -8.36 22.73 13.62
N SER A 161 -7.47 22.95 12.65
CA SER A 161 -7.78 23.78 11.50
C SER A 161 -8.88 23.15 10.65
N SER A 162 -9.76 23.95 10.04
CA SER A 162 -10.83 23.44 9.18
C SER A 162 -10.24 22.65 8.00
N ALA A 163 -9.18 23.16 7.37
CA ALA A 163 -8.53 22.50 6.25
C ALA A 163 -8.03 21.09 6.61
N LEU A 164 -7.38 20.95 7.78
CA LEU A 164 -6.96 19.62 8.26
C LEU A 164 -8.17 18.73 8.57
N HIS A 165 -9.19 19.27 9.26
CA HIS A 165 -10.40 18.51 9.58
C HIS A 165 -11.07 17.96 8.32
N ASP A 166 -11.29 18.80 7.30
CA ASP A 166 -11.93 18.40 6.05
C ASP A 166 -11.10 17.36 5.29
N ARG A 167 -9.76 17.52 5.29
CA ARG A 167 -8.83 16.54 4.70
C ARG A 167 -8.94 15.19 5.41
N LEU A 168 -9.00 15.16 6.74
CA LEU A 168 -9.16 13.93 7.54
C LEU A 168 -10.52 13.27 7.32
N ILE A 169 -11.59 14.05 7.17
CA ILE A 169 -12.92 13.52 6.82
C ILE A 169 -12.90 12.87 5.43
N THR A 170 -12.31 13.52 4.44
CA THR A 170 -12.20 12.95 3.08
C THR A 170 -11.37 11.66 3.08
N TYR A 171 -10.24 11.64 3.80
CA TYR A 171 -9.45 10.41 4.00
C TYR A 171 -10.28 9.29 4.67
N ALA A 172 -11.04 9.62 5.71
CA ALA A 172 -11.86 8.63 6.40
C ALA A 172 -12.99 8.08 5.51
N ARG A 173 -13.65 8.96 4.73
CA ARG A 173 -14.67 8.57 3.74
C ARG A 173 -14.10 7.64 2.68
N ALA A 174 -12.93 8.00 2.11
CA ALA A 174 -12.25 7.18 1.10
C ALA A 174 -11.91 5.79 1.64
N ASN A 175 -11.35 5.69 2.84
CA ASN A 175 -11.04 4.40 3.45
C ASN A 175 -12.29 3.59 3.79
N ALA A 176 -13.31 4.21 4.36
CA ALA A 176 -14.58 3.54 4.70
C ALA A 176 -15.30 3.02 3.43
N SER A 177 -15.24 3.77 2.31
CA SER A 177 -15.84 3.33 1.05
C SER A 177 -15.19 2.05 0.48
N LEU A 178 -14.00 1.70 0.94
CA LEU A 178 -13.25 0.50 0.57
C LEU A 178 -13.21 -0.55 1.69
N GLY A 179 -13.82 -0.28 2.84
CA GLY A 179 -13.76 -1.15 4.00
C GLY A 179 -12.39 -1.22 4.69
N ILE A 180 -11.49 -0.26 4.46
CA ILE A 180 -10.22 -0.14 5.20
C ILE A 180 -10.54 0.30 6.63
N ASN A 181 -10.08 -0.48 7.62
CA ASN A 181 -10.49 -0.33 9.03
C ASN A 181 -9.34 -0.02 9.99
N GLY A 182 -8.17 0.31 9.48
CA GLY A 182 -7.02 0.70 10.29
C GLY A 182 -6.06 1.64 9.61
N SER A 183 -5.40 2.50 10.39
CA SER A 183 -4.37 3.42 9.91
C SER A 183 -3.26 3.52 10.94
N VAL A 184 -2.03 3.18 10.55
CA VAL A 184 -0.81 3.47 11.30
C VAL A 184 -0.37 4.87 10.88
N LEU A 185 -0.30 5.82 11.82
CA LEU A 185 -0.17 7.24 11.49
C LEU A 185 1.27 7.71 11.26
N ASN A 186 2.28 6.90 11.57
CA ASN A 186 3.66 7.35 11.50
C ASN A 186 4.61 6.27 11.00
N ASN A 187 5.76 6.76 10.54
CA ASN A 187 6.83 5.96 9.95
C ASN A 187 7.28 4.79 10.83
N VAL A 188 7.59 3.66 10.21
CA VAL A 188 8.21 2.49 10.87
C VAL A 188 9.60 2.82 11.45
N ASN A 189 10.31 3.80 10.89
CA ASN A 189 11.49 4.43 11.49
C ASN A 189 11.06 5.45 12.56
N ALA A 190 10.37 4.97 13.57
CA ALA A 190 9.57 5.77 14.47
C ALA A 190 10.40 6.67 15.40
N SER A 191 9.98 7.95 15.51
CA SER A 191 10.51 8.86 16.52
C SER A 191 10.00 8.48 17.92
N PRO A 192 10.87 8.38 18.93
CA PRO A 192 10.44 8.18 20.33
C PRO A 192 9.45 9.24 20.83
N LYS A 193 9.48 10.46 20.26
CA LYS A 193 8.57 11.56 20.61
C LYS A 193 7.11 11.21 20.40
N MET A 194 6.78 10.27 19.51
CA MET A 194 5.41 9.79 19.31
C MET A 194 4.79 9.25 20.61
N MET A 195 5.59 8.76 21.55
CA MET A 195 5.14 8.24 22.85
C MET A 195 5.00 9.33 23.93
N THR A 196 5.16 10.60 23.60
CA THR A 196 4.92 11.70 24.54
C THR A 196 3.43 11.99 24.71
N ALA A 197 3.03 12.59 25.85
CA ALA A 197 1.64 12.96 26.10
C ALA A 197 1.11 13.96 25.06
N GLU A 198 1.96 14.85 24.55
CA GLU A 198 1.60 15.80 23.50
C GLU A 198 1.09 15.06 22.25
N TYR A 199 1.91 14.16 21.68
CA TYR A 199 1.53 13.47 20.46
C TYR A 199 0.36 12.49 20.67
N ILE A 200 0.30 11.79 21.80
CA ILE A 200 -0.86 10.92 22.13
C ILE A 200 -2.16 11.74 22.16
N ASN A 201 -2.14 12.95 22.70
CA ASN A 201 -3.33 13.83 22.71
C ASN A 201 -3.68 14.36 21.30
N LYS A 202 -2.70 14.61 20.44
CA LYS A 202 -2.94 14.95 19.03
C LYS A 202 -3.51 13.74 18.26
N VAL A 203 -2.97 12.54 18.46
CA VAL A 203 -3.49 11.28 17.90
C VAL A 203 -4.93 11.02 18.33
N LYS A 204 -5.29 11.33 19.59
CA LYS A 204 -6.68 11.25 20.09
C LYS A 204 -7.65 12.07 19.23
N VAL A 205 -7.26 13.26 18.75
CA VAL A 205 -8.12 14.09 17.89
C VAL A 205 -8.41 13.36 16.59
N ILE A 206 -7.36 12.82 15.95
CA ILE A 206 -7.50 12.05 14.70
C ILE A 206 -8.35 10.79 14.94
N ALA A 207 -8.09 10.04 16.01
CA ALA A 207 -8.84 8.85 16.36
C ALA A 207 -10.35 9.13 16.54
N ASN A 208 -10.70 10.26 17.14
CA ASN A 208 -12.10 10.66 17.32
C ASN A 208 -12.79 10.98 15.98
N ILE A 209 -12.07 11.53 15.00
CA ILE A 209 -12.58 11.78 13.64
C ILE A 209 -12.78 10.46 12.89
N PHE A 210 -11.86 9.50 13.05
CA PHE A 210 -11.86 8.24 12.31
C PHE A 210 -12.84 7.20 12.87
N ARG A 211 -13.09 7.22 14.17
CA ARG A 211 -13.93 6.22 14.85
C ARG A 211 -15.30 6.01 14.23
N PRO A 212 -16.07 7.06 13.88
CA PRO A 212 -17.38 6.87 13.25
C PRO A 212 -17.32 6.23 11.87
N TYR A 213 -16.16 6.24 11.22
CA TYR A 213 -15.89 5.57 9.94
C TYR A 213 -15.34 4.15 10.10
N GLY A 214 -15.28 3.63 11.33
CA GLY A 214 -14.77 2.29 11.62
C GLY A 214 -13.26 2.13 11.54
N ILE A 215 -12.51 3.23 11.44
CA ILE A 215 -11.06 3.22 11.27
C ILE A 215 -10.39 3.36 12.64
N ARG A 216 -9.66 2.33 13.06
CA ARG A 216 -8.81 2.37 14.26
C ARG A 216 -7.46 2.97 13.95
N VAL A 217 -6.92 3.73 14.90
CA VAL A 217 -5.55 4.24 14.81
C VAL A 217 -4.56 3.28 15.46
N TYR A 218 -3.42 3.14 14.83
CA TYR A 218 -2.25 2.39 15.27
C TYR A 218 -1.05 3.33 15.25
N LEU A 219 0.01 3.01 15.98
CA LEU A 219 1.26 3.78 15.95
C LEU A 219 2.44 2.86 15.73
N SER A 220 3.37 3.29 14.88
CA SER A 220 4.72 2.72 14.88
C SER A 220 5.48 3.22 16.11
N ILE A 221 6.25 2.35 16.74
CA ILE A 221 7.03 2.71 17.93
C ILE A 221 8.52 2.50 17.71
N ASN A 222 9.33 3.36 18.30
CA ASN A 222 10.75 3.09 18.47
C ASN A 222 10.92 2.17 19.68
N PHE A 223 11.56 1.03 19.49
CA PHE A 223 11.72 0.00 20.54
C PHE A 223 12.44 0.54 21.77
N ALA A 224 13.39 1.45 21.58
CA ALA A 224 14.15 2.08 22.66
C ALA A 224 13.47 3.34 23.25
N SER A 225 12.19 3.60 22.98
CA SER A 225 11.48 4.80 23.48
C SER A 225 11.65 5.05 24.97
N PRO A 226 11.56 4.06 25.89
CA PRO A 226 11.75 4.34 27.31
C PRO A 226 13.13 4.88 27.66
N MET A 227 14.18 4.41 26.97
CA MET A 227 15.54 4.87 27.13
C MET A 227 15.77 6.23 26.45
N ALA A 228 15.30 6.36 25.20
CA ALA A 228 15.46 7.58 24.42
C ALA A 228 14.74 8.79 25.03
N LEU A 229 13.64 8.55 25.75
CA LEU A 229 12.90 9.59 26.49
C LEU A 229 13.41 9.80 27.93
N GLY A 230 14.51 9.13 28.33
CA GLY A 230 15.17 9.33 29.61
C GLY A 230 14.51 8.65 30.82
N TYR A 231 13.59 7.72 30.61
CA TYR A 231 12.91 7.03 31.72
C TYR A 231 13.67 5.80 32.23
N THR A 232 14.43 5.15 31.36
CA THR A 232 15.26 3.97 31.71
C THR A 232 16.68 4.12 31.18
N LYS A 233 17.61 3.33 31.71
CA LYS A 233 19.01 3.29 31.24
C LYS A 233 19.24 2.21 30.17
N THR A 234 18.22 1.43 29.83
CA THR A 234 18.25 0.32 28.89
C THR A 234 16.88 0.17 28.23
N ALA A 235 16.82 -0.50 27.09
CA ALA A 235 15.58 -0.96 26.49
C ALA A 235 15.48 -2.49 26.43
N ASP A 236 16.31 -3.22 27.22
CA ASP A 236 16.23 -4.68 27.34
C ASP A 236 14.79 -5.12 27.68
N PRO A 237 14.12 -5.92 26.82
CA PRO A 237 12.74 -6.34 27.03
C PRO A 237 12.51 -7.18 28.29
N LEU A 238 13.55 -7.79 28.84
CA LEU A 238 13.44 -8.56 30.09
C LEU A 238 13.68 -7.70 31.33
N ASN A 239 14.05 -6.42 31.17
CA ASN A 239 14.21 -5.50 32.29
C ASN A 239 12.84 -5.07 32.85
N LYS A 240 12.59 -5.33 34.13
CA LYS A 240 11.31 -5.02 34.79
C LYS A 240 10.90 -3.55 34.69
N LYS A 241 11.83 -2.59 34.75
CA LYS A 241 11.51 -1.15 34.62
C LYS A 241 11.07 -0.80 33.21
N VAL A 242 11.65 -1.44 32.18
CA VAL A 242 11.24 -1.28 30.78
C VAL A 242 9.84 -1.85 30.59
N GLN A 243 9.57 -3.06 31.08
CA GLN A 243 8.24 -3.67 31.04
C GLN A 243 7.17 -2.79 31.72
N GLN A 244 7.46 -2.31 32.93
CA GLN A 244 6.57 -1.41 33.67
C GLN A 244 6.30 -0.10 32.95
N TRP A 245 7.32 0.45 32.29
CA TRP A 245 7.14 1.67 31.50
C TRP A 245 6.16 1.46 30.34
N TRP A 246 6.31 0.36 29.57
CA TRP A 246 5.42 0.03 28.48
C TRP A 246 3.98 -0.28 28.96
N GLN A 247 3.83 -0.98 30.08
CA GLN A 247 2.51 -1.22 30.70
C GLN A 247 1.84 0.10 31.10
N LYS A 248 2.58 1.01 31.75
CA LYS A 248 2.08 2.34 32.09
C LYS A 248 1.71 3.13 30.83
N LYS A 249 2.57 3.12 29.82
CA LYS A 249 2.33 3.83 28.56
C LYS A 249 1.10 3.28 27.82
N ALA A 250 0.92 1.97 27.74
CA ALA A 250 -0.29 1.37 27.19
C ALA A 250 -1.54 1.86 27.94
N LYS A 251 -1.54 1.84 29.27
CA LYS A 251 -2.65 2.37 30.08
C LYS A 251 -2.95 3.84 29.77
N GLU A 252 -1.93 4.69 29.61
CA GLU A 252 -2.08 6.11 29.24
C GLU A 252 -2.72 6.25 27.84
N ILE A 253 -2.27 5.47 26.86
CA ILE A 253 -2.80 5.50 25.49
C ILE A 253 -4.27 5.08 25.48
N TYR A 254 -4.64 3.95 26.11
CA TYR A 254 -6.02 3.47 26.11
C TYR A 254 -6.95 4.33 26.95
N ALA A 255 -6.45 5.03 27.97
CA ALA A 255 -7.23 6.06 28.67
C ALA A 255 -7.56 7.26 27.76
N ALA A 256 -6.68 7.59 26.81
CA ALA A 256 -6.89 8.66 25.84
C ALA A 256 -7.72 8.20 24.62
N ILE A 257 -7.46 6.98 24.13
CA ILE A 257 -8.00 6.39 22.90
C ILE A 257 -8.46 4.96 23.22
N PRO A 258 -9.70 4.77 23.72
CA PRO A 258 -10.17 3.47 24.21
C PRO A 258 -10.17 2.36 23.15
N ASP A 259 -10.29 2.70 21.87
CA ASP A 259 -10.31 1.80 20.73
C ASP A 259 -8.97 1.76 19.98
N PHE A 260 -7.87 2.21 20.59
CA PHE A 260 -6.53 2.15 20.00
C PHE A 260 -6.20 0.72 19.54
N GLY A 261 -5.73 0.58 18.28
CA GLY A 261 -5.53 -0.74 17.68
C GLY A 261 -4.29 -1.48 18.16
N GLY A 262 -3.19 -0.76 18.38
CA GLY A 262 -1.93 -1.35 18.81
C GLY A 262 -0.69 -0.74 18.15
N PHE A 263 0.41 -1.47 18.20
CA PHE A 263 1.71 -1.02 17.71
C PHE A 263 2.17 -1.74 16.45
N LEU A 264 2.84 -1.00 15.56
CA LEU A 264 3.68 -1.52 14.49
C LEU A 264 5.15 -1.35 14.89
N VAL A 265 5.97 -2.37 14.65
CA VAL A 265 7.37 -2.36 15.08
C VAL A 265 8.29 -2.82 13.97
N LYS A 266 9.31 -2.00 13.65
CA LYS A 266 10.52 -2.36 12.92
C LYS A 266 11.65 -2.41 13.94
N ALA A 267 12.31 -3.55 14.09
CA ALA A 267 13.35 -3.77 15.10
C ALA A 267 14.58 -4.45 14.50
N ASN A 268 15.77 -4.05 14.95
CA ASN A 268 17.07 -4.57 14.51
C ASN A 268 17.27 -4.58 12.98
N SER A 269 16.74 -3.60 12.31
CA SER A 269 16.87 -3.46 10.86
C SER A 269 17.19 -2.00 10.52
N GLU A 270 18.14 -1.76 9.63
CA GLU A 270 18.51 -0.43 9.10
C GLU A 270 18.70 0.62 10.21
N GLY A 271 19.45 0.28 11.25
CA GLY A 271 19.75 1.17 12.36
C GLY A 271 18.62 1.38 13.38
N GLN A 272 17.46 0.76 13.21
CA GLN A 272 16.41 0.80 14.22
C GLN A 272 16.75 -0.10 15.41
N PRO A 273 16.57 0.41 16.66
CA PRO A 273 16.87 -0.39 17.85
C PRO A 273 15.89 -1.56 18.00
N GLY A 274 16.38 -2.61 18.62
CA GLY A 274 15.56 -3.80 18.84
C GLY A 274 16.08 -4.69 19.96
N PRO A 275 15.41 -5.84 20.19
CA PRO A 275 15.81 -6.79 21.23
C PRO A 275 17.20 -7.38 21.01
N GLY A 276 17.66 -7.51 19.76
CA GLY A 276 18.99 -8.02 19.43
C GLY A 276 20.15 -7.20 20.01
N ASP A 277 19.95 -5.91 20.25
CA ASP A 277 20.93 -5.02 20.90
C ASP A 277 21.23 -5.45 22.36
N TYR A 278 20.38 -6.29 22.92
CA TYR A 278 20.45 -6.84 24.28
C TYR A 278 20.60 -8.36 24.28
N HIS A 279 20.98 -8.97 23.16
CA HIS A 279 21.06 -10.42 22.99
C HIS A 279 19.73 -11.12 23.30
N ARG A 280 18.60 -10.50 22.92
CA ARG A 280 17.25 -11.04 23.04
C ARG A 280 16.69 -11.33 21.64
N THR A 281 15.76 -12.27 21.61
CA THR A 281 15.06 -12.66 20.38
C THR A 281 13.97 -11.65 20.02
N HIS A 282 13.55 -11.65 18.76
CA HIS A 282 12.38 -10.88 18.31
C HIS A 282 11.12 -11.27 19.09
N ALA A 283 10.95 -12.55 19.47
CA ALA A 283 9.82 -12.99 20.25
C ALA A 283 9.82 -12.38 21.67
N GLU A 284 10.97 -12.29 22.35
CA GLU A 284 11.05 -11.66 23.67
C GLU A 284 10.72 -10.15 23.57
N GLY A 285 11.21 -9.48 22.53
CA GLY A 285 10.90 -8.07 22.29
C GLY A 285 9.41 -7.83 22.00
N ALA A 286 8.84 -8.59 21.08
CA ALA A 286 7.43 -8.49 20.72
C ALA A 286 6.51 -8.85 21.89
N ASN A 287 6.82 -9.88 22.63
CA ASN A 287 6.03 -10.35 23.78
C ASN A 287 5.97 -9.31 24.91
N MET A 288 7.04 -8.57 25.17
CA MET A 288 7.03 -7.47 26.14
C MET A 288 5.95 -6.43 25.78
N LEU A 289 5.89 -6.02 24.52
CA LEU A 289 4.89 -5.06 24.05
C LEU A 289 3.49 -5.66 24.03
N ALA A 290 3.38 -6.91 23.61
CA ALA A 290 2.12 -7.65 23.55
C ALA A 290 1.50 -7.81 24.94
N ASP A 291 2.30 -8.16 25.95
CA ASP A 291 1.87 -8.26 27.35
C ASP A 291 1.37 -6.89 27.88
N ALA A 292 1.97 -5.78 27.47
CA ALA A 292 1.51 -4.45 27.84
C ALA A 292 0.16 -4.05 27.21
N LEU A 293 -0.10 -4.50 25.95
CA LEU A 293 -1.33 -4.18 25.22
C LEU A 293 -2.48 -5.16 25.52
N LYS A 294 -2.17 -6.41 25.90
CA LYS A 294 -3.16 -7.49 26.07
C LYS A 294 -4.35 -7.13 26.97
N PRO A 295 -4.19 -6.43 28.11
CA PRO A 295 -5.32 -6.06 28.97
C PRO A 295 -6.37 -5.18 28.28
N PHE A 296 -6.02 -4.54 27.18
CA PHE A 296 -6.86 -3.61 26.42
C PHE A 296 -7.31 -4.17 25.07
N GLY A 297 -6.92 -5.39 24.73
CA GLY A 297 -7.24 -6.01 23.45
C GLY A 297 -6.42 -5.50 22.26
N GLY A 298 -5.31 -4.80 22.51
CA GLY A 298 -4.42 -4.32 21.46
C GLY A 298 -3.49 -5.38 20.91
N ILE A 299 -3.01 -5.16 19.67
CA ILE A 299 -2.11 -6.07 18.96
C ILE A 299 -0.73 -5.45 18.74
N VAL A 300 0.26 -6.30 18.50
CA VAL A 300 1.57 -5.93 18.01
C VAL A 300 1.75 -6.51 16.61
N MET A 301 1.88 -5.64 15.62
CA MET A 301 2.32 -5.99 14.27
C MET A 301 3.84 -5.89 14.23
N TRP A 302 4.51 -7.04 14.20
CA TRP A 302 5.97 -7.11 14.22
C TRP A 302 6.49 -7.40 12.82
N ARG A 303 7.22 -6.45 12.22
CA ARG A 303 7.75 -6.66 10.87
C ARG A 303 8.82 -7.74 10.89
N SER A 304 8.68 -8.72 9.99
CA SER A 304 9.65 -9.80 9.80
C SER A 304 10.77 -9.44 8.82
N PHE A 305 10.85 -8.17 8.47
CA PHE A 305 11.89 -7.65 7.59
C PHE A 305 13.11 -7.23 8.42
N VAL A 306 14.23 -7.94 8.20
CA VAL A 306 15.48 -7.67 8.90
C VAL A 306 16.60 -7.63 7.87
N TYR A 307 17.31 -6.50 7.82
CA TYR A 307 18.65 -6.44 7.26
C TYR A 307 19.61 -6.34 8.44
N GLY A 308 20.03 -7.50 8.93
CA GLY A 308 20.71 -7.56 10.21
C GLY A 308 22.13 -8.07 10.15
N ALA A 309 22.92 -7.61 11.12
CA ALA A 309 24.30 -8.08 11.34
C ALA A 309 24.39 -9.57 11.68
N ASN A 310 23.29 -10.21 12.10
CA ASN A 310 23.25 -11.61 12.50
C ASN A 310 23.37 -12.58 11.31
N HIS A 311 23.10 -12.12 10.10
CA HIS A 311 23.12 -12.93 8.87
C HIS A 311 24.19 -12.44 7.87
N LYS A 312 25.32 -11.94 8.38
CA LYS A 312 26.40 -11.44 7.54
C LYS A 312 26.91 -12.50 6.58
N GLY A 313 26.85 -12.20 5.28
CA GLY A 313 27.25 -13.11 4.21
C GLY A 313 26.17 -14.11 3.76
N GLU A 314 24.99 -14.12 4.40
CA GLU A 314 23.82 -14.84 3.89
C GLU A 314 23.14 -14.03 2.77
N ASP A 315 22.64 -14.73 1.75
CA ASP A 315 21.82 -14.09 0.70
C ASP A 315 20.63 -13.34 1.33
N ARG A 316 20.50 -12.07 0.97
CA ARG A 316 19.52 -11.15 1.55
C ARG A 316 18.08 -11.69 1.48
N VAL A 317 17.73 -12.42 0.41
CA VAL A 317 16.39 -12.98 0.22
C VAL A 317 16.05 -14.13 1.19
N LYS A 318 17.04 -14.69 1.89
CA LYS A 318 16.86 -15.77 2.86
C LYS A 318 16.64 -15.27 4.29
N GLN A 319 17.06 -14.04 4.60
CA GLN A 319 17.21 -13.56 5.99
C GLN A 319 15.90 -13.56 6.78
N ALA A 320 14.77 -13.23 6.17
CA ALA A 320 13.48 -13.23 6.87
C ALA A 320 13.12 -14.63 7.41
N VAL A 321 13.27 -15.67 6.60
CA VAL A 321 13.02 -17.05 7.03
C VAL A 321 14.03 -17.50 8.07
N SER A 322 15.32 -17.24 7.83
CA SER A 322 16.41 -17.63 8.75
C SER A 322 16.23 -17.02 10.14
N GLU A 323 15.77 -15.75 10.22
CA GLU A 323 15.57 -15.04 11.48
C GLU A 323 14.31 -15.49 12.22
N PHE A 324 13.20 -15.74 11.51
CA PHE A 324 11.90 -15.90 12.16
C PHE A 324 11.39 -17.33 12.24
N LYS A 325 11.83 -18.27 11.40
CA LYS A 325 11.34 -19.65 11.36
C LYS A 325 11.43 -20.36 12.73
N ASN A 326 12.56 -20.21 13.41
CA ASN A 326 12.81 -20.85 14.72
C ASN A 326 12.09 -20.16 15.89
N LEU A 327 11.42 -19.02 15.63
CA LEU A 327 10.62 -18.28 16.60
C LEU A 327 9.12 -18.56 16.46
N ASP A 328 8.72 -19.34 15.46
CA ASP A 328 7.32 -19.70 15.26
C ASP A 328 6.73 -20.39 16.49
N GLY A 329 5.56 -19.96 16.92
CA GLY A 329 4.91 -20.42 18.15
C GLY A 329 5.47 -19.84 19.45
N LYS A 330 6.53 -19.00 19.41
CA LYS A 330 7.09 -18.34 20.60
C LYS A 330 6.52 -16.95 20.87
N PHE A 331 5.75 -16.42 19.94
CA PHE A 331 5.07 -15.15 20.07
C PHE A 331 3.76 -15.29 20.84
N ARG A 332 3.35 -14.21 21.55
CA ARG A 332 2.03 -14.13 22.18
C ARG A 332 0.92 -14.14 21.13
N ASP A 333 -0.28 -14.54 21.54
CA ASP A 333 -1.49 -14.64 20.71
C ASP A 333 -1.93 -13.30 20.07
N ASN A 334 -1.56 -12.18 20.65
CA ASN A 334 -1.80 -10.83 20.13
C ASN A 334 -0.59 -10.22 19.39
N VAL A 335 0.44 -11.01 19.08
CA VAL A 335 1.49 -10.64 18.12
C VAL A 335 1.14 -11.21 16.75
N ILE A 336 1.31 -10.39 15.72
CA ILE A 336 1.11 -10.79 14.33
C ILE A 336 2.38 -10.42 13.56
N LEU A 337 2.97 -11.37 12.85
CA LEU A 337 4.13 -11.09 11.99
C LEU A 337 3.65 -10.40 10.72
N GLN A 338 4.22 -9.23 10.43
CA GLN A 338 3.96 -8.48 9.21
C GLN A 338 5.10 -8.67 8.22
N SER A 339 4.82 -9.38 7.13
CA SER A 339 5.80 -9.82 6.15
C SER A 339 5.52 -9.22 4.78
N LYS A 340 6.55 -8.75 4.08
CA LYS A 340 6.44 -8.25 2.70
C LYS A 340 5.98 -9.37 1.77
N ASN A 341 5.30 -8.99 0.69
CA ASN A 341 4.82 -9.94 -0.32
C ASN A 341 5.94 -10.68 -1.06
N GLY A 342 7.09 -10.05 -1.27
CA GLY A 342 8.31 -10.66 -1.83
C GLY A 342 9.42 -10.79 -0.80
N PRO A 343 10.44 -11.65 -1.04
CA PRO A 343 11.50 -11.92 -0.07
C PRO A 343 12.56 -10.82 0.02
N LEU A 344 12.55 -9.85 -0.89
CA LEU A 344 13.52 -8.76 -0.92
C LEU A 344 12.91 -7.44 -0.48
N ASP A 345 12.33 -6.65 -1.37
CA ASP A 345 11.92 -5.27 -1.04
C ASP A 345 10.98 -4.64 -2.07
N PHE A 346 9.82 -5.23 -2.32
CA PHE A 346 8.81 -4.66 -3.22
C PHE A 346 9.32 -4.32 -4.62
N GLN A 347 10.22 -5.14 -5.16
CA GLN A 347 10.77 -4.97 -6.50
C GLN A 347 9.65 -5.07 -7.56
N PRO A 348 9.85 -4.58 -8.78
CA PRO A 348 8.85 -4.68 -9.86
C PRO A 348 8.34 -6.10 -10.09
N ARG A 349 9.21 -7.10 -9.92
CA ARG A 349 8.83 -8.52 -9.84
C ARG A 349 9.71 -9.24 -8.84
N GLU A 350 9.07 -9.91 -7.90
CA GLU A 350 9.68 -10.85 -6.96
C GLU A 350 8.83 -12.13 -6.94
N PRO A 351 9.41 -13.29 -6.69
CA PRO A 351 8.62 -14.44 -6.27
C PRO A 351 7.94 -14.13 -4.93
N TYR A 352 6.88 -14.86 -4.57
CA TYR A 352 6.27 -14.67 -3.26
C TYR A 352 7.26 -14.97 -2.12
N ALA A 353 7.11 -14.29 -0.99
CA ALA A 353 8.02 -14.47 0.14
C ALA A 353 7.82 -15.84 0.82
N PRO A 354 8.84 -16.71 0.88
CA PRO A 354 8.71 -18.06 1.43
C PRO A 354 8.42 -18.07 2.93
N ILE A 355 8.56 -16.96 3.64
CA ILE A 355 8.23 -16.87 5.07
C ILE A 355 6.75 -17.21 5.33
N PHE A 356 5.85 -16.98 4.38
CA PHE A 356 4.44 -17.34 4.51
C PHE A 356 4.24 -18.87 4.62
N ASP A 357 5.16 -19.67 4.10
CA ASP A 357 5.13 -21.13 4.21
C ASP A 357 6.08 -21.69 5.27
N ASN A 358 6.83 -20.84 5.97
CA ASN A 358 7.74 -21.26 7.04
C ASN A 358 7.26 -20.88 8.46
N ILE A 359 6.15 -20.15 8.55
CA ILE A 359 5.49 -19.75 9.80
C ILE A 359 4.09 -20.37 9.81
N HIS A 360 3.80 -21.22 10.81
CA HIS A 360 2.57 -22.02 10.86
C HIS A 360 1.72 -21.76 12.10
N GLN A 361 2.34 -21.33 13.20
CA GLN A 361 1.68 -21.13 14.49
C GLN A 361 1.41 -19.65 14.79
N THR A 362 2.31 -18.77 14.36
CA THR A 362 2.20 -17.33 14.59
C THR A 362 1.36 -16.70 13.48
N PRO A 363 0.33 -15.92 13.81
CA PRO A 363 -0.48 -15.23 12.81
C PRO A 363 0.36 -14.30 11.92
N GLN A 364 -0.04 -14.15 10.65
CA GLN A 364 0.65 -13.31 9.68
C GLN A 364 -0.27 -12.26 9.04
N ILE A 365 0.33 -11.10 8.71
CA ILE A 365 -0.22 -10.05 7.84
C ILE A 365 0.69 -9.96 6.61
N ALA A 366 0.09 -9.88 5.42
CA ALA A 366 0.83 -9.52 4.22
C ALA A 366 1.02 -8.00 4.15
N GLU A 367 2.26 -7.56 3.97
CA GLU A 367 2.60 -6.14 3.73
C GLU A 367 2.79 -5.93 2.24
N LEU A 368 1.92 -5.10 1.65
CA LEU A 368 1.98 -4.65 0.26
C LEU A 368 2.49 -3.22 0.21
N GLN A 369 3.12 -2.80 -0.89
CA GLN A 369 3.55 -1.42 -1.04
C GLN A 369 2.70 -0.71 -2.10
N ILE A 370 2.00 0.36 -1.69
CA ILE A 370 1.21 1.21 -2.57
C ILE A 370 2.07 2.36 -3.12
N THR A 371 3.16 2.70 -2.42
CA THR A 371 4.02 3.86 -2.71
C THR A 371 4.82 3.78 -4.02
N GLN A 372 4.89 2.63 -4.68
CA GLN A 372 5.64 2.46 -5.94
C GLN A 372 7.14 2.86 -5.85
N GLU A 373 7.81 2.59 -4.74
CA GLU A 373 9.21 2.97 -4.51
C GLU A 373 10.11 2.50 -5.66
N TYR A 374 9.92 1.26 -6.11
CA TYR A 374 10.68 0.63 -7.18
C TYR A 374 9.92 0.58 -8.52
N LEU A 375 8.78 1.24 -8.61
CA LEU A 375 7.86 1.21 -9.75
C LEU A 375 7.54 2.63 -10.25
N GLY A 376 8.57 3.49 -10.27
CA GLY A 376 8.50 4.82 -10.87
C GLY A 376 8.04 5.94 -9.95
N GLN A 377 7.83 5.70 -8.65
CA GLN A 377 7.67 6.72 -7.60
C GLN A 377 6.57 7.75 -7.90
N SER A 378 5.39 7.30 -8.31
CA SER A 378 4.27 8.16 -8.74
C SER A 378 4.60 9.13 -9.88
N LYS A 379 5.71 8.92 -10.60
CA LYS A 379 5.99 9.57 -11.89
C LYS A 379 5.61 8.68 -13.07
N HIS A 380 5.48 7.36 -12.82
CA HIS A 380 5.11 6.38 -13.82
C HIS A 380 3.70 5.87 -13.57
N LEU A 381 2.97 5.65 -14.65
CA LEU A 381 1.74 4.89 -14.60
C LEU A 381 2.10 3.44 -14.35
N THR A 382 1.70 2.94 -13.18
CA THR A 382 1.86 1.54 -12.79
C THR A 382 0.70 1.12 -11.92
N TYR A 383 -0.16 0.25 -12.44
CA TYR A 383 -1.29 -0.32 -11.72
C TYR A 383 -0.87 -1.61 -11.02
N LEU A 384 -1.07 -1.68 -9.71
CA LEU A 384 -0.47 -2.71 -8.85
C LEU A 384 -1.39 -3.91 -8.59
N ALA A 385 -2.69 -3.82 -8.88
CA ALA A 385 -3.62 -4.92 -8.60
C ALA A 385 -3.20 -6.25 -9.25
N PRO A 386 -2.70 -6.30 -10.51
CA PRO A 386 -2.22 -7.56 -11.10
C PRO A 386 -1.09 -8.20 -10.29
N MET A 387 -0.14 -7.40 -9.78
CA MET A 387 0.97 -7.89 -8.95
C MET A 387 0.47 -8.46 -7.61
N TRP A 388 -0.51 -7.82 -6.99
CA TRP A 388 -1.08 -8.32 -5.72
C TRP A 388 -1.95 -9.55 -5.95
N LYS A 389 -2.65 -9.65 -7.06
CA LYS A 389 -3.39 -10.86 -7.47
C LYS A 389 -2.46 -12.04 -7.71
N GLU A 390 -1.29 -11.81 -8.33
CA GLU A 390 -0.23 -12.80 -8.50
C GLU A 390 0.21 -13.34 -7.13
N PHE A 391 0.52 -12.45 -6.17
CA PHE A 391 0.87 -12.84 -4.79
C PHE A 391 -0.23 -13.68 -4.11
N PHE A 392 -1.51 -13.27 -4.22
CA PHE A 392 -2.63 -14.01 -3.63
C PHE A 392 -2.91 -15.36 -4.32
N GLY A 393 -2.35 -15.59 -5.50
CA GLY A 393 -2.32 -16.91 -6.14
C GLY A 393 -1.44 -17.92 -5.41
N PHE A 394 -0.40 -17.45 -4.71
CA PHE A 394 0.50 -18.27 -3.89
C PHE A 394 0.10 -18.30 -2.42
N VAL A 395 -0.28 -17.14 -1.87
CA VAL A 395 -0.63 -16.98 -0.45
C VAL A 395 -2.12 -16.71 -0.31
N SER A 396 -2.88 -17.75 0.05
CA SER A 396 -4.33 -17.59 0.24
C SER A 396 -4.64 -16.57 1.35
N PRO A 397 -5.50 -15.57 1.08
CA PRO A 397 -5.94 -14.60 2.11
C PRO A 397 -6.57 -15.24 3.34
N SER A 398 -7.17 -16.42 3.22
CA SER A 398 -7.75 -17.17 4.35
C SER A 398 -6.73 -17.57 5.42
N ARG A 399 -5.43 -17.62 5.06
CA ARG A 399 -4.32 -17.89 5.99
C ARG A 399 -3.87 -16.65 6.76
N LEU A 400 -4.30 -15.45 6.32
CA LEU A 400 -3.86 -14.17 6.83
C LEU A 400 -4.82 -13.61 7.87
N LYS A 401 -4.30 -12.96 8.90
CA LYS A 401 -5.09 -12.15 9.84
C LYS A 401 -5.45 -10.79 9.25
N GLY A 402 -4.71 -10.34 8.26
CA GLY A 402 -4.92 -9.05 7.63
C GLY A 402 -4.00 -8.81 6.44
N ILE A 403 -4.24 -7.67 5.82
CA ILE A 403 -3.44 -7.11 4.73
C ILE A 403 -3.12 -5.67 5.12
N ALA A 404 -1.84 -5.31 5.08
CA ALA A 404 -1.34 -3.98 5.33
C ALA A 404 -0.76 -3.38 4.05
N GLY A 405 -0.99 -2.11 3.79
CA GLY A 405 -0.47 -1.40 2.63
C GLY A 405 0.37 -0.19 3.04
N VAL A 406 1.59 -0.09 2.55
CA VAL A 406 2.41 1.13 2.70
C VAL A 406 1.79 2.23 1.85
N ALA A 407 1.25 3.26 2.49
CA ALA A 407 0.40 4.25 1.87
C ALA A 407 1.19 5.26 1.01
N ASN A 408 0.72 5.51 -0.21
CA ASN A 408 1.16 6.63 -1.05
C ASN A 408 0.12 7.76 -0.99
N ILE A 409 0.02 8.41 0.16
CA ILE A 409 -0.97 9.46 0.43
C ILE A 409 -0.24 10.64 1.06
N GLY A 410 -0.35 11.80 0.40
CA GLY A 410 0.26 13.04 0.86
C GLY A 410 -0.68 14.24 0.69
N ASP A 411 -0.13 15.44 0.82
CA ASP A 411 -0.90 16.69 0.75
C ASP A 411 -1.05 17.28 -0.66
N ASP A 412 -0.58 16.57 -1.69
CA ASP A 412 -0.89 16.91 -3.10
C ASP A 412 -2.39 16.96 -3.33
N ALA A 413 -2.84 17.79 -4.29
CA ALA A 413 -4.25 17.95 -4.61
C ALA A 413 -4.91 16.60 -4.88
N ASN A 414 -4.31 15.76 -5.74
CA ASN A 414 -4.79 14.44 -6.09
C ASN A 414 -4.44 13.33 -5.08
N TRP A 415 -3.89 13.64 -3.91
CA TRP A 415 -3.52 12.72 -2.82
C TRP A 415 -2.35 11.76 -3.08
N CYS A 416 -2.10 11.38 -4.33
CA CYS A 416 -1.23 10.25 -4.68
C CYS A 416 -0.08 10.62 -5.64
N GLY A 417 0.08 11.90 -5.98
CA GLY A 417 1.10 12.39 -6.91
C GLY A 417 0.69 12.17 -8.37
N HIS A 418 0.70 10.93 -8.85
CA HIS A 418 0.17 10.59 -10.18
C HIS A 418 -1.35 10.35 -10.12
N PRO A 419 -2.18 10.86 -11.06
CA PRO A 419 -3.62 10.63 -11.04
C PRO A 419 -3.99 9.14 -10.96
N PHE A 420 -3.35 8.28 -11.75
CA PHE A 420 -3.57 6.84 -11.71
C PHE A 420 -3.04 6.12 -10.45
N SER A 421 -2.20 6.76 -9.64
CA SER A 421 -1.79 6.17 -8.36
C SER A 421 -2.93 6.10 -7.34
N GLN A 422 -4.01 6.87 -7.52
CA GLN A 422 -5.24 6.71 -6.75
C GLN A 422 -5.87 5.32 -6.97
N ALA A 423 -5.78 4.78 -8.19
CA ALA A 423 -6.26 3.43 -8.52
C ALA A 423 -5.57 2.35 -7.66
N ASN A 424 -4.33 2.57 -7.24
CA ASN A 424 -3.61 1.62 -6.39
C ASN A 424 -4.13 1.65 -4.95
N TRP A 425 -4.47 2.82 -4.41
CA TRP A 425 -5.15 2.92 -3.11
C TRP A 425 -6.54 2.27 -3.17
N TYR A 426 -7.31 2.56 -4.22
CA TYR A 426 -8.61 1.93 -4.46
C TYR A 426 -8.49 0.41 -4.54
N ALA A 427 -7.57 -0.10 -5.36
CA ALA A 427 -7.34 -1.52 -5.55
C ALA A 427 -6.89 -2.25 -4.28
N PHE A 428 -6.03 -1.60 -3.47
CA PHE A 428 -5.63 -2.15 -2.17
C PHE A 428 -6.86 -2.42 -1.29
N GLY A 429 -7.75 -1.45 -1.16
CA GLY A 429 -8.95 -1.62 -0.32
C GLY A 429 -9.90 -2.68 -0.86
N ARG A 430 -10.16 -2.69 -2.18
CA ARG A 430 -11.02 -3.68 -2.83
C ARG A 430 -10.48 -5.10 -2.66
N LEU A 431 -9.19 -5.32 -2.88
CA LEU A 431 -8.55 -6.63 -2.70
C LEU A 431 -8.44 -7.04 -1.23
N ALA A 432 -8.24 -6.10 -0.31
CA ALA A 432 -8.26 -6.39 1.11
C ALA A 432 -9.66 -6.78 1.62
N TRP A 433 -10.71 -6.26 0.99
CA TRP A 433 -12.10 -6.66 1.26
C TRP A 433 -12.42 -8.01 0.61
N ASN A 434 -12.22 -8.11 -0.70
CA ASN A 434 -12.52 -9.30 -1.49
C ASN A 434 -11.40 -9.62 -2.50
N PRO A 435 -10.43 -10.48 -2.14
CA PRO A 435 -9.33 -10.85 -3.03
C PRO A 435 -9.73 -11.62 -4.30
N SER A 436 -10.99 -12.07 -4.39
CA SER A 436 -11.49 -12.78 -5.57
C SER A 436 -11.84 -11.86 -6.75
N ILE A 437 -12.06 -10.56 -6.50
CA ILE A 437 -12.36 -9.58 -7.56
C ILE A 437 -11.18 -9.53 -8.55
N SER A 438 -11.49 -9.45 -9.85
CA SER A 438 -10.44 -9.34 -10.88
C SER A 438 -9.82 -7.93 -10.88
N SER A 439 -8.58 -7.86 -11.35
CA SER A 439 -7.89 -6.56 -11.48
C SER A 439 -8.56 -5.66 -12.50
N GLU A 440 -9.13 -6.25 -13.55
CA GLU A 440 -9.90 -5.57 -14.60
C GLU A 440 -11.16 -4.92 -14.03
N GLN A 441 -11.93 -5.68 -13.24
CA GLN A 441 -13.13 -5.14 -12.60
C GLN A 441 -12.80 -3.97 -11.67
N ILE A 442 -11.74 -4.09 -10.86
CA ILE A 442 -11.30 -3.00 -9.97
C ILE A 442 -10.87 -1.76 -10.76
N ALA A 443 -10.15 -1.95 -11.87
CA ALA A 443 -9.73 -0.86 -12.75
C ALA A 443 -10.95 -0.15 -13.35
N HIS A 444 -11.94 -0.90 -13.84
CA HIS A 444 -13.19 -0.39 -14.37
C HIS A 444 -13.97 0.42 -13.33
N GLU A 445 -14.20 -0.16 -12.14
CA GLU A 445 -14.89 0.50 -11.04
C GLU A 445 -14.25 1.86 -10.71
N TRP A 446 -12.93 1.88 -10.54
CA TRP A 446 -12.21 3.10 -10.22
C TRP A 446 -12.31 4.13 -11.33
N LEU A 447 -12.11 3.71 -12.58
CA LEU A 447 -12.08 4.59 -13.75
C LEU A 447 -13.43 5.28 -13.95
N VAL A 448 -14.52 4.51 -13.92
CA VAL A 448 -15.87 5.05 -14.13
C VAL A 448 -16.30 5.95 -12.98
N GLN A 449 -16.05 5.55 -11.73
CA GLN A 449 -16.39 6.38 -10.56
C GLN A 449 -15.60 7.70 -10.52
N THR A 450 -14.31 7.67 -10.94
CA THR A 450 -13.43 8.83 -10.87
C THR A 450 -13.76 9.85 -11.96
N TYR A 451 -13.93 9.39 -13.20
CA TYR A 451 -14.10 10.27 -14.36
C TYR A 451 -15.54 10.41 -14.86
N GLY A 452 -16.47 9.59 -14.33
CA GLY A 452 -17.88 9.65 -14.72
C GLY A 452 -18.11 9.31 -16.20
N CYS A 453 -17.21 8.55 -16.82
CA CYS A 453 -17.25 8.21 -18.23
C CYS A 453 -17.39 6.69 -18.41
N GLU A 454 -18.51 6.28 -19.04
CA GLU A 454 -18.84 4.88 -19.34
C GLU A 454 -18.60 4.53 -20.83
N ASP A 455 -18.09 5.48 -21.65
CA ASP A 455 -17.83 5.23 -23.07
C ASP A 455 -16.73 4.18 -23.25
N GLU A 456 -17.06 3.03 -23.83
CA GLU A 456 -16.13 1.92 -24.03
C GLU A 456 -14.91 2.28 -24.91
N ASN A 457 -14.99 3.30 -25.75
CA ASN A 457 -13.84 3.81 -26.51
C ASN A 457 -12.81 4.52 -25.62
N PHE A 458 -13.18 4.87 -24.40
CA PHE A 458 -12.29 5.41 -23.36
C PHE A 458 -11.94 4.36 -22.34
N THR A 459 -12.95 3.71 -21.74
CA THR A 459 -12.72 2.83 -20.59
C THR A 459 -11.86 1.62 -20.96
N LYS A 460 -12.18 0.88 -22.02
CA LYS A 460 -11.45 -0.34 -22.38
C LYS A 460 -9.97 -0.13 -22.74
N PRO A 461 -9.59 0.85 -23.57
CA PRO A 461 -8.17 1.10 -23.83
C PRO A 461 -7.41 1.60 -22.58
N VAL A 462 -8.05 2.41 -21.73
CA VAL A 462 -7.41 2.89 -20.48
C VAL A 462 -7.24 1.74 -19.48
N GLU A 463 -8.25 0.87 -19.34
CA GLU A 463 -8.15 -0.35 -18.53
C GLU A 463 -7.00 -1.25 -19.01
N MET A 464 -6.87 -1.46 -20.33
CA MET A 464 -5.77 -2.23 -20.90
C MET A 464 -4.41 -1.57 -20.59
N MET A 465 -4.32 -0.24 -20.72
CA MET A 465 -3.13 0.52 -20.34
C MET A 465 -2.79 0.31 -18.86
N MET A 466 -3.77 0.36 -17.96
CA MET A 466 -3.59 0.07 -16.54
C MET A 466 -3.10 -1.37 -16.34
N MET A 467 -3.82 -2.35 -16.88
CA MET A 467 -3.54 -3.78 -16.69
C MET A 467 -2.15 -4.20 -17.16
N THR A 468 -1.64 -3.57 -18.22
CA THR A 468 -0.32 -3.90 -18.80
C THR A 468 0.83 -3.04 -18.27
N SER A 469 0.52 -1.99 -17.49
CA SER A 469 1.51 -0.98 -17.05
C SER A 469 2.60 -1.54 -16.14
N ARG A 470 2.28 -2.50 -15.24
CA ARG A 470 3.28 -3.18 -14.41
C ARG A 470 4.25 -3.98 -15.29
N GLU A 471 3.77 -4.70 -16.30
CA GLU A 471 4.62 -5.47 -17.23
C GLU A 471 5.50 -4.54 -18.06
N ALA A 472 5.01 -3.36 -18.45
CA ALA A 472 5.84 -2.36 -19.10
C ALA A 472 7.01 -1.95 -18.19
N CYS A 473 6.75 -1.65 -16.91
CA CYS A 473 7.80 -1.33 -15.93
C CYS A 473 8.80 -2.48 -15.78
N VAL A 474 8.35 -3.71 -15.60
CA VAL A 474 9.24 -4.88 -15.51
C VAL A 474 10.13 -4.98 -16.74
N ASN A 475 9.55 -4.85 -17.94
CA ASN A 475 10.28 -5.02 -19.19
C ASN A 475 11.34 -3.94 -19.40
N TYR A 476 11.03 -2.64 -19.16
CA TYR A 476 12.06 -1.61 -19.37
C TYR A 476 13.02 -1.44 -18.19
N MET A 477 12.69 -1.94 -16.97
CA MET A 477 13.56 -1.85 -15.81
C MET A 477 14.40 -3.12 -15.61
N MET A 478 13.74 -4.24 -15.32
CA MET A 478 14.38 -5.46 -14.84
C MET A 478 13.65 -6.71 -15.31
N PRO A 479 13.73 -7.04 -16.60
CA PRO A 479 13.08 -8.21 -17.16
C PRO A 479 13.70 -9.51 -16.67
N LEU A 480 12.95 -10.62 -16.84
CA LEU A 480 13.39 -12.00 -16.62
C LEU A 480 13.87 -12.30 -15.18
N GLY A 481 13.44 -11.55 -14.19
CA GLY A 481 13.84 -11.73 -12.79
C GLY A 481 15.08 -10.93 -12.38
N LEU A 482 15.60 -10.05 -13.21
CA LEU A 482 16.53 -9.01 -12.74
C LEU A 482 15.87 -8.18 -11.65
N HIS A 483 16.67 -7.71 -10.70
CA HIS A 483 16.16 -6.96 -9.54
C HIS A 483 17.22 -6.07 -8.92
N HIS A 484 16.77 -5.03 -8.23
CA HIS A 484 17.53 -4.13 -7.36
C HIS A 484 18.74 -3.46 -8.04
N ILE A 485 18.62 -3.08 -9.32
CA ILE A 485 19.67 -2.40 -10.09
C ILE A 485 19.36 -0.91 -10.28
N PHE A 486 18.82 -0.28 -9.24
CA PHE A 486 18.46 1.14 -9.18
C PHE A 486 19.63 2.02 -8.71
N LYS A 487 19.54 3.31 -9.03
CA LYS A 487 20.38 4.35 -8.42
C LYS A 487 20.28 4.31 -6.89
N PHE A 488 21.43 4.52 -6.23
CA PHE A 488 21.48 4.58 -4.76
C PHE A 488 20.52 5.63 -4.19
N ASP A 489 20.13 5.42 -2.94
CA ASP A 489 19.34 6.29 -2.07
C ASP A 489 17.90 6.55 -2.54
N HIS A 490 17.68 6.81 -3.82
CA HIS A 490 16.39 7.24 -4.34
C HIS A 490 15.62 6.15 -5.09
N HIS A 491 16.27 5.07 -5.50
CA HIS A 491 15.68 3.96 -6.28
C HIS A 491 14.92 4.41 -7.54
N TYR A 492 15.37 5.53 -8.16
CA TYR A 492 14.80 6.04 -9.41
C TYR A 492 15.84 6.09 -10.51
N GLY A 493 15.59 5.37 -11.60
CA GLY A 493 16.52 5.21 -12.72
C GLY A 493 17.55 4.10 -12.49
N PRO A 494 18.23 3.68 -13.60
CA PRO A 494 19.17 2.55 -13.62
C PRO A 494 20.55 2.91 -13.10
N GLU A 495 21.18 1.99 -12.37
CA GLU A 495 22.59 2.04 -11.99
C GLU A 495 23.15 0.60 -11.89
N PRO A 496 23.19 -0.17 -13.01
CA PRO A 496 23.64 -1.55 -12.96
C PRO A 496 25.10 -1.70 -12.53
N ASP A 497 25.95 -0.70 -12.73
CA ASP A 497 27.35 -0.65 -12.29
C ASP A 497 27.51 -0.15 -10.85
N GLY A 498 26.39 0.07 -10.13
CA GLY A 498 26.40 0.68 -8.80
C GLY A 498 27.23 -0.13 -7.79
N PHE A 499 28.30 0.47 -7.28
CA PHE A 499 29.17 -0.08 -6.24
C PHE A 499 29.76 1.03 -5.38
N ILE A 500 29.59 0.92 -4.07
CA ILE A 500 30.20 1.82 -3.09
C ILE A 500 30.98 0.96 -2.09
N ALA A 501 32.29 1.11 -2.07
CA ALA A 501 33.19 0.26 -1.27
C ALA A 501 32.95 0.32 0.25
N SER A 502 32.36 1.41 0.76
CA SER A 502 32.01 1.56 2.18
C SER A 502 30.65 0.96 2.55
N TYR A 503 29.86 0.54 1.56
CA TYR A 503 28.55 -0.08 1.79
C TYR A 503 28.69 -1.61 1.89
N PRO A 504 27.80 -2.30 2.61
CA PRO A 504 27.64 -3.74 2.46
C PRO A 504 27.41 -4.10 1.00
N LEU A 505 28.05 -5.15 0.53
CA LEU A 505 27.94 -5.55 -0.89
C LEU A 505 26.48 -5.80 -1.31
N GLU A 506 25.69 -6.36 -0.42
CA GLU A 506 24.26 -6.61 -0.59
C GLU A 506 23.38 -5.34 -0.68
N TRP A 507 24.00 -4.15 -0.58
CA TRP A 507 23.32 -2.88 -0.85
C TRP A 507 23.67 -2.34 -2.25
N CYS A 508 24.59 -2.99 -2.93
CA CYS A 508 25.09 -2.54 -4.23
C CYS A 508 24.39 -3.29 -5.38
N PRO A 509 23.96 -2.58 -6.45
CA PRO A 509 23.37 -3.20 -7.65
C PRO A 509 24.15 -4.38 -8.24
N VAL A 510 25.47 -4.28 -8.30
CA VAL A 510 26.34 -5.35 -8.82
C VAL A 510 26.19 -6.70 -8.08
N TYR A 511 25.75 -6.68 -6.84
CA TYR A 511 25.47 -7.89 -6.06
C TYR A 511 24.31 -8.71 -6.64
N TYR A 512 23.31 -8.05 -7.22
CA TYR A 512 22.06 -8.69 -7.59
C TYR A 512 22.10 -9.28 -8.99
N HIS A 513 22.68 -8.59 -9.97
CA HIS A 513 22.71 -9.11 -11.33
C HIS A 513 23.86 -10.08 -11.62
N LYS A 514 24.96 -10.03 -10.87
CA LYS A 514 26.13 -10.95 -11.00
C LYS A 514 26.63 -11.10 -12.44
N ALA A 515 26.45 -10.10 -13.32
CA ALA A 515 26.85 -10.20 -14.72
C ALA A 515 28.37 -10.38 -14.85
N ASP A 516 28.79 -11.35 -15.65
CA ASP A 516 30.17 -11.65 -16.00
C ASP A 516 30.28 -12.11 -17.47
N ALA A 517 31.47 -12.53 -17.89
CA ALA A 517 31.70 -13.02 -19.26
C ALA A 517 30.88 -14.29 -19.61
N ASN A 518 30.44 -15.06 -18.61
CA ASN A 518 29.72 -16.31 -18.80
C ASN A 518 28.22 -16.12 -18.84
N GLY A 519 27.68 -15.13 -18.12
CA GLY A 519 26.23 -14.94 -18.00
C GLY A 519 25.81 -13.81 -17.08
N ILE A 520 24.54 -13.87 -16.65
CA ILE A 520 23.89 -12.89 -15.76
C ILE A 520 22.86 -13.61 -14.89
N GLY A 521 22.54 -13.01 -13.76
CA GLY A 521 21.57 -13.52 -12.79
C GLY A 521 22.22 -14.10 -11.54
N PHE A 522 21.43 -14.29 -10.50
CA PHE A 522 21.90 -14.76 -9.19
C PHE A 522 21.61 -16.25 -9.04
N ASP A 523 22.64 -17.07 -8.84
CA ASP A 523 22.44 -18.51 -8.55
C ASP A 523 21.93 -18.69 -7.11
N ARG A 524 20.64 -18.89 -7.00
CA ARG A 524 19.89 -19.20 -5.76
C ARG A 524 19.33 -20.62 -5.76
N SER A 525 19.71 -21.42 -6.76
CA SER A 525 19.40 -22.85 -6.79
C SER A 525 20.03 -23.60 -5.62
N SER A 526 19.73 -24.89 -5.49
CA SER A 526 20.37 -25.79 -4.50
C SER A 526 21.89 -25.90 -4.67
N LYS A 527 22.44 -25.50 -5.82
CA LYS A 527 23.88 -25.47 -6.11
C LYS A 527 24.52 -24.12 -5.76
N GLY A 528 23.72 -23.07 -5.65
CA GLY A 528 24.14 -21.72 -5.29
C GLY A 528 23.92 -21.40 -3.81
N THR A 529 23.13 -20.35 -3.51
CA THR A 529 22.83 -19.94 -2.12
C THR A 529 21.71 -20.79 -1.48
N ASP A 530 21.07 -21.66 -2.23
CA ASP A 530 19.94 -22.50 -1.81
C ASP A 530 18.78 -21.68 -1.20
N ALA A 531 18.42 -20.56 -1.84
CA ALA A 531 17.23 -19.84 -1.47
C ALA A 531 15.95 -20.61 -1.87
N VAL A 532 16.02 -21.42 -2.93
CA VAL A 532 14.95 -22.33 -3.35
C VAL A 532 14.58 -23.34 -2.25
N GLY A 533 15.53 -23.71 -1.36
CA GLY A 533 15.30 -24.61 -0.24
C GLY A 533 14.32 -24.07 0.81
N GLN A 534 13.98 -22.78 0.78
CA GLN A 534 12.98 -22.17 1.67
C GLN A 534 11.53 -22.31 1.14
N TYR A 535 11.35 -22.71 -0.12
CA TYR A 535 10.03 -22.92 -0.73
C TYR A 535 9.53 -24.35 -0.51
N PRO A 536 8.21 -24.56 -0.37
CA PRO A 536 7.62 -25.89 -0.34
C PRO A 536 7.56 -26.49 -1.76
N GLU A 537 7.36 -27.80 -1.85
CA GLU A 537 6.98 -28.43 -3.11
C GLU A 537 5.54 -28.01 -3.52
N PRO A 538 5.27 -27.84 -4.81
CA PRO A 538 6.13 -28.10 -5.97
C PRO A 538 7.08 -26.94 -6.34
N TYR A 539 6.99 -25.78 -5.67
CA TYR A 539 7.73 -24.57 -6.05
C TYR A 539 9.24 -24.74 -5.93
N ARG A 540 9.71 -25.47 -4.90
CA ARG A 540 11.13 -25.76 -4.75
C ARG A 540 11.71 -26.42 -6.00
N SER A 541 11.12 -27.53 -6.43
CA SER A 541 11.57 -28.24 -7.65
C SER A 541 11.42 -27.40 -8.92
N LEU A 542 10.35 -26.61 -9.00
CA LEU A 542 10.08 -25.73 -10.13
C LEU A 542 11.17 -24.65 -10.30
N TYR A 543 11.57 -24.01 -9.19
CA TYR A 543 12.55 -22.92 -9.22
C TYR A 543 14.00 -23.41 -9.22
N ASP A 544 14.29 -24.63 -8.72
CA ASP A 544 15.64 -25.18 -8.63
C ASP A 544 16.23 -25.59 -9.98
N ASN A 545 15.39 -25.94 -10.94
CA ASN A 545 15.84 -26.39 -12.26
C ASN A 545 15.65 -25.26 -13.29
N ILE A 546 16.73 -24.86 -13.93
CA ILE A 546 16.74 -23.80 -14.95
C ILE A 546 15.76 -24.05 -16.10
N GLU A 547 15.53 -25.34 -16.46
CA GLU A 547 14.63 -25.72 -17.58
C GLU A 547 13.13 -25.62 -17.20
N THR A 548 12.82 -25.64 -15.91
CA THR A 548 11.43 -25.56 -15.41
C THR A 548 11.12 -24.23 -14.73
N CYS A 549 12.14 -23.46 -14.37
CA CYS A 549 11.98 -22.16 -13.74
C CYS A 549 11.18 -21.23 -14.67
N PRO A 550 10.09 -20.62 -14.18
CA PRO A 550 9.38 -19.63 -14.98
C PRO A 550 10.32 -18.50 -15.43
N GLU A 551 10.24 -18.12 -16.71
CA GLU A 551 11.17 -17.16 -17.30
C GLU A 551 11.16 -15.80 -16.58
N GLU A 552 10.02 -15.41 -16.03
CA GLU A 552 9.87 -14.19 -15.23
C GLU A 552 10.69 -14.18 -13.94
N TYR A 553 11.15 -15.33 -13.45
CA TYR A 553 12.02 -15.49 -12.27
C TYR A 553 13.39 -16.08 -12.61
N LEU A 554 13.71 -16.27 -13.90
CA LEU A 554 14.91 -16.99 -14.33
C LEU A 554 16.19 -16.40 -13.75
N LEU A 555 16.41 -15.10 -13.91
CA LEU A 555 17.61 -14.40 -13.40
C LEU A 555 17.55 -14.08 -11.89
N TRP A 556 16.39 -14.32 -11.28
CA TRP A 556 16.26 -14.29 -9.82
C TRP A 556 16.89 -15.53 -9.17
N PHE A 557 16.67 -16.71 -9.77
CA PHE A 557 17.09 -17.99 -9.20
C PHE A 557 18.34 -18.57 -9.83
N HIS A 558 18.72 -18.16 -11.05
CA HIS A 558 19.83 -18.76 -11.79
C HIS A 558 20.80 -17.73 -12.34
N HIS A 559 22.09 -18.10 -12.37
CA HIS A 559 23.09 -17.44 -13.19
C HIS A 559 23.08 -18.10 -14.57
N VAL A 560 22.66 -17.39 -15.58
CA VAL A 560 22.29 -17.96 -16.88
C VAL A 560 23.26 -17.53 -17.96
N PRO A 561 23.81 -18.46 -18.77
CA PRO A 561 24.69 -18.12 -19.87
C PRO A 561 24.02 -17.20 -20.91
N TRP A 562 24.77 -16.25 -21.47
CA TRP A 562 24.26 -15.33 -22.49
C TRP A 562 23.67 -16.01 -23.71
N SER A 563 24.17 -17.22 -24.07
CA SER A 563 23.70 -18.02 -25.20
C SER A 563 22.58 -19.02 -24.86
N HIS A 564 22.15 -19.07 -23.58
CA HIS A 564 21.06 -19.96 -23.18
C HIS A 564 19.78 -19.66 -23.99
N LYS A 565 19.12 -20.71 -24.47
CA LYS A 565 17.89 -20.59 -25.27
C LYS A 565 16.66 -20.57 -24.35
N LEU A 566 15.82 -19.55 -24.52
CA LEU A 566 14.53 -19.47 -23.85
C LEU A 566 13.44 -20.16 -24.69
N GLN A 567 12.20 -20.22 -24.14
CA GLN A 567 11.05 -20.86 -24.82
C GLN A 567 10.74 -20.22 -26.18
N SER A 568 11.04 -18.94 -26.35
CA SER A 568 10.92 -18.23 -27.62
C SER A 568 11.89 -18.77 -28.69
N GLY A 569 12.92 -19.54 -28.31
CA GLY A 569 14.04 -19.95 -29.17
C GLY A 569 15.15 -18.90 -29.29
N SER A 570 14.95 -17.69 -28.76
CA SER A 570 15.97 -16.64 -28.70
C SER A 570 17.01 -16.95 -27.61
N THR A 571 18.22 -16.41 -27.78
CA THR A 571 19.20 -16.44 -26.69
C THR A 571 18.78 -15.51 -25.58
N LEU A 572 19.29 -15.73 -24.35
CA LEU A 572 19.07 -14.83 -23.23
C LEU A 572 19.38 -13.38 -23.58
N TRP A 573 20.49 -13.13 -24.29
CA TRP A 573 20.86 -11.78 -24.71
C TRP A 573 19.83 -11.16 -25.67
N GLN A 574 19.39 -11.90 -26.66
CA GLN A 574 18.36 -11.44 -27.60
C GLN A 574 17.03 -11.16 -26.88
N GLU A 575 16.65 -12.04 -25.97
CA GLU A 575 15.42 -11.85 -25.18
C GLU A 575 15.52 -10.60 -24.28
N LEU A 576 16.66 -10.35 -23.64
CA LEU A 576 16.88 -9.12 -22.87
C LEU A 576 16.73 -7.88 -23.75
N CYS A 577 17.37 -7.84 -24.93
CA CYS A 577 17.23 -6.74 -25.87
C CYS A 577 15.76 -6.53 -26.26
N MET A 578 15.06 -7.61 -26.60
CA MET A 578 13.65 -7.57 -26.98
C MET A 578 12.76 -7.04 -25.84
N ARG A 579 12.95 -7.52 -24.60
CA ARG A 579 12.15 -7.09 -23.45
C ARG A 579 12.34 -5.60 -23.15
N TYR A 580 13.57 -5.10 -23.13
CA TYR A 580 13.84 -3.67 -22.97
C TYR A 580 13.19 -2.82 -24.07
N ASN A 581 13.31 -3.23 -25.33
CA ASN A 581 12.66 -2.55 -26.46
C ASN A 581 11.13 -2.59 -26.34
N MET A 582 10.55 -3.73 -25.97
CA MET A 582 9.11 -3.90 -25.77
C MET A 582 8.59 -2.99 -24.66
N GLY A 583 9.28 -2.91 -23.51
CA GLY A 583 8.88 -2.05 -22.42
C GLY A 583 8.83 -0.56 -22.82
N VAL A 584 9.82 -0.10 -23.59
CA VAL A 584 9.82 1.28 -24.15
C VAL A 584 8.66 1.48 -25.11
N ALA A 585 8.43 0.54 -26.04
CA ALA A 585 7.34 0.64 -27.02
C ALA A 585 5.95 0.64 -26.35
N MET A 586 5.77 -0.12 -25.29
CA MET A 586 4.52 -0.11 -24.50
C MET A 586 4.25 1.29 -23.91
N VAL A 587 5.24 1.90 -23.27
CA VAL A 587 5.09 3.25 -22.69
C VAL A 587 4.85 4.30 -23.78
N GLU A 588 5.52 4.18 -24.93
CA GLU A 588 5.28 5.05 -26.09
C GLU A 588 3.84 4.94 -26.59
N THR A 589 3.32 3.70 -26.68
CA THR A 589 1.92 3.44 -27.04
C THR A 589 0.95 4.09 -26.03
N TYR A 590 1.22 3.99 -24.73
CA TYR A 590 0.37 4.62 -23.70
C TYR A 590 0.37 6.14 -23.84
N ARG A 591 1.55 6.77 -24.02
CA ARG A 591 1.70 8.19 -24.20
C ARG A 591 0.94 8.68 -25.45
N ASP A 592 1.12 8.00 -26.58
CA ASP A 592 0.50 8.40 -27.84
C ASP A 592 -1.02 8.24 -27.80
N PHE A 593 -1.51 7.14 -27.25
CA PHE A 593 -2.95 6.93 -27.04
C PHE A 593 -3.53 7.99 -26.12
N TRP A 594 -2.90 8.23 -24.97
CA TRP A 594 -3.39 9.23 -24.02
C TRP A 594 -3.48 10.61 -24.66
N HIS A 595 -2.40 11.06 -25.27
CA HIS A 595 -2.29 12.36 -25.92
C HIS A 595 -3.32 12.57 -27.03
N THR A 596 -3.50 11.58 -27.91
CA THR A 596 -4.30 11.74 -29.14
C THR A 596 -5.77 11.42 -28.96
N SER A 597 -6.14 10.52 -28.04
CA SER A 597 -7.46 9.89 -28.04
C SER A 597 -8.33 10.21 -26.83
N THR A 598 -7.74 10.59 -25.67
CA THR A 598 -8.49 10.63 -24.41
C THR A 598 -9.05 11.98 -24.03
N LYS A 599 -8.46 13.09 -24.49
CA LYS A 599 -8.79 14.46 -24.05
C LYS A 599 -10.29 14.78 -24.10
N LYS A 600 -10.98 14.32 -25.13
CA LYS A 600 -12.41 14.58 -25.32
C LYS A 600 -13.31 13.96 -24.24
N TYR A 601 -12.83 12.89 -23.57
CA TYR A 601 -13.54 12.18 -22.49
C TYR A 601 -13.25 12.77 -21.11
N MET A 602 -12.20 13.56 -20.97
CA MET A 602 -11.71 14.14 -19.71
C MET A 602 -12.26 15.54 -19.43
N LYS A 603 -13.46 15.83 -19.94
CA LYS A 603 -14.10 17.10 -19.69
C LYS A 603 -14.42 17.29 -18.20
N GLY A 604 -13.92 18.38 -17.63
CA GLY A 604 -13.98 18.65 -16.19
C GLY A 604 -12.82 18.04 -15.39
N HIS A 605 -11.93 17.29 -16.05
CA HIS A 605 -10.72 16.66 -15.52
C HIS A 605 -9.46 17.08 -16.31
N GLU A 606 -9.47 18.27 -16.90
CA GLU A 606 -8.41 18.74 -17.78
C GLU A 606 -7.05 18.82 -17.07
N ALA A 607 -7.04 19.14 -15.78
CA ALA A 607 -5.81 19.19 -14.99
C ALA A 607 -5.19 17.79 -14.81
N GLU A 608 -6.00 16.78 -14.51
CA GLU A 608 -5.57 15.39 -14.37
C GLU A 608 -5.12 14.83 -15.72
N TRP A 609 -5.84 15.16 -16.81
CA TRP A 609 -5.44 14.79 -18.17
C TRP A 609 -4.05 15.34 -18.51
N GLN A 610 -3.82 16.63 -18.28
CA GLN A 610 -2.55 17.30 -18.58
C GLN A 610 -1.41 16.77 -17.71
N MET A 611 -1.68 16.48 -16.43
CA MET A 611 -0.71 15.90 -15.53
C MET A 611 -0.29 14.50 -15.99
N THR A 612 -1.26 13.65 -16.36
CA THR A 612 -0.99 12.30 -16.87
C THR A 612 -0.20 12.36 -18.19
N ASP A 613 -0.57 13.24 -19.11
CA ASP A 613 0.16 13.44 -20.38
C ASP A 613 1.64 13.81 -20.14
N SER A 614 1.88 14.72 -19.20
CA SER A 614 3.24 15.14 -18.82
C SER A 614 4.03 14.01 -18.16
N LEU A 615 3.41 13.23 -17.27
CA LEU A 615 4.04 12.14 -16.55
C LEU A 615 4.34 10.93 -17.46
N LEU A 616 3.51 10.65 -18.47
CA LEU A 616 3.80 9.61 -19.47
C LEU A 616 5.01 9.98 -20.34
N ASN A 617 5.26 11.26 -20.61
CA ASN A 617 6.50 11.68 -21.27
C ASN A 617 7.73 11.45 -20.37
N ILE A 618 7.64 11.77 -19.07
CA ILE A 618 8.70 11.49 -18.09
C ILE A 618 8.96 9.98 -18.00
N GLN A 619 7.92 9.16 -17.97
CA GLN A 619 8.04 7.71 -17.95
C GLN A 619 8.73 7.18 -19.20
N LEU A 620 8.37 7.69 -20.39
CA LEU A 620 8.98 7.28 -21.66
C LEU A 620 10.47 7.62 -21.70
N ASP A 621 10.85 8.82 -21.28
CA ASP A 621 12.26 9.23 -21.23
C ASP A 621 13.05 8.33 -20.25
N ASN A 622 12.49 8.04 -19.08
CA ASN A 622 13.13 7.16 -18.13
C ASN A 622 13.19 5.68 -18.62
N ALA A 623 12.17 5.19 -19.32
CA ALA A 623 12.18 3.86 -19.93
C ALA A 623 13.30 3.72 -20.98
N LYS A 624 13.52 4.77 -21.79
CA LYS A 624 14.65 4.84 -22.73
C LYS A 624 16.00 4.85 -22.00
N GLU A 625 16.14 5.63 -20.92
CA GLU A 625 17.33 5.66 -20.07
C GLU A 625 17.66 4.25 -19.54
N TRP A 626 16.66 3.55 -18.99
CA TRP A 626 16.81 2.18 -18.49
C TRP A 626 17.34 1.24 -19.58
N ARG A 627 16.69 1.20 -20.74
CA ARG A 627 17.13 0.37 -21.87
C ARG A 627 18.56 0.67 -22.27
N GLU A 628 18.91 1.93 -22.48
CA GLU A 628 20.21 2.34 -22.98
C GLU A 628 21.34 2.03 -21.99
N VAL A 629 21.13 2.36 -20.71
CA VAL A 629 22.12 2.15 -19.67
C VAL A 629 22.33 0.66 -19.41
N CYS A 630 21.26 -0.10 -19.23
CA CYS A 630 21.37 -1.52 -18.89
C CYS A 630 21.92 -2.35 -20.08
N LEU A 631 21.40 -2.15 -21.28
CA LEU A 631 21.91 -2.90 -22.45
C LEU A 631 23.37 -2.58 -22.74
N LYS A 632 23.79 -1.32 -22.66
CA LYS A 632 25.19 -0.93 -22.84
C LYS A 632 26.09 -1.56 -21.78
N TYR A 633 25.66 -1.55 -20.52
CA TYR A 633 26.41 -2.13 -19.43
C TYR A 633 26.56 -3.64 -19.58
N PHE A 634 25.46 -4.38 -19.81
CA PHE A 634 25.48 -5.82 -19.95
C PHE A 634 26.17 -6.27 -21.25
N GLN A 635 26.13 -5.46 -22.32
CA GLN A 635 26.91 -5.72 -23.54
C GLN A 635 28.41 -5.76 -23.26
N SER A 636 28.87 -4.99 -22.25
CA SER A 636 30.30 -5.02 -21.88
C SER A 636 30.78 -6.39 -21.41
N PHE A 637 29.86 -7.25 -20.95
CA PHE A 637 30.12 -8.64 -20.57
C PHE A 637 29.78 -9.62 -21.68
N SER A 638 28.58 -9.55 -22.27
CA SER A 638 28.13 -10.50 -23.31
C SER A 638 28.94 -10.44 -24.59
N LYS A 639 29.48 -9.26 -24.92
CA LYS A 639 30.18 -8.96 -26.20
C LYS A 639 29.33 -9.18 -27.45
N MET A 640 28.01 -9.35 -27.28
CA MET A 640 27.06 -9.54 -28.38
C MET A 640 26.50 -8.18 -28.85
N PRO A 641 26.10 -8.03 -30.12
CA PRO A 641 25.49 -6.78 -30.59
C PRO A 641 24.13 -6.57 -29.91
N ILE A 642 23.76 -5.31 -29.68
CA ILE A 642 22.41 -4.92 -29.25
C ILE A 642 21.54 -4.96 -30.49
N GLU A 643 20.44 -5.74 -30.45
CA GLU A 643 19.48 -5.95 -31.54
C GLU A 643 18.22 -5.08 -31.35
#